data_ba05bfa95ebf177794640eaa372e3e8e
#
_entry.id   ba05bfa95ebf177794640eaa372e3e8e
#
_cell.length_a   1.000
_cell.length_b   1.000
_cell.length_c   1.000
_cell.angle_alpha   90.00
_cell.angle_beta   90.00
_cell.angle_gamma   90.00
#
_symmetry.space_group_name_H-M   'P 1'
#
loop_
_entity.id
_entity.type
_entity.pdbx_description
1 polymer ?
#
loop_
_entity_poly.entity_id
_entity_poly.type
_entity_poly.pdbx_seq_one_letter_code
_entity_poly.pdbx_strand_id
1 'polypeptide(L)'
;MAKEQFLGRHVGPRPEDVEEMLKVIGVKSVDELIEQTVPASIRLQELLDLPAPLTEDEFLARIRAVAAKNKLYRSFIGQGYYDTISPAVIIRNILENPAWYTSYTPYQAEVSQGRLEALLNYQTMIIELTAMEITNCSLLDEATAAAEAMTMMYALRGKEMKKAGANKLFVDNKVFPQIKDVLVTRSAPQGIELVYGDYDTFEFTPEIFGALVQYPAANGAIRDYRAFADRVHANGSLLTVAADLMSLVLLTPPGEWGADVVVGTSQRFGIPMGYGGPHAAYMATKEEYKRNIPGRIIGVTIDAQGNKALRLALQTREQHIKREKASSNICTAKALNATMAGFYGAWHGREGLQRIARHIHSAAVILAEEISKYGYQLKEGKFFDTIRFVLPQGVTQEMIREVALEHQINLFYCACGTTVGLSTDEKISEAEINEIIGIFAEAAGKKAEKVTFLDDCTVLDPDMLREDEFMAQPVFNIYHSETAMMRYMKNLERRDISLATSMISLGSCTMKLNAAVEMMPITWPEFGGMHPFVPFDQAEGYQQMIRETEQMLEKVTGFAGCSLMPNSGAAGEYTALMVLRQYHISRGEGHRKVMLIPASAHGTNPASSAMAGLQIIVTATDPEGNIDVEDFRAKAEANKDNLFGAMIT
;
A
#
# COMPACT_ATOMS: atom_id res chain seq x y z
N MET A 1 4.14 4.69 -46.41
CA MET A 1 4.52 3.40 -45.80
C MET A 1 3.33 2.98 -44.96
N ALA A 2 2.89 1.72 -45.06
CA ALA A 2 1.88 1.20 -44.15
C ALA A 2 2.50 1.21 -42.73
N LYS A 3 1.82 1.81 -41.73
CA LYS A 3 2.27 1.79 -40.36
C LYS A 3 2.24 0.33 -39.87
N GLU A 4 3.34 -0.15 -39.34
CA GLU A 4 3.41 -1.49 -38.74
C GLU A 4 2.52 -1.55 -37.50
N GLN A 5 1.57 -2.47 -37.47
CA GLN A 5 0.73 -2.66 -36.30
C GLN A 5 1.52 -3.40 -35.21
N PHE A 6 1.55 -2.85 -33.99
CA PHE A 6 2.23 -3.45 -32.83
C PHE A 6 1.61 -4.79 -32.41
N LEU A 7 0.34 -5.01 -32.73
CA LEU A 7 -0.39 -6.25 -32.40
C LEU A 7 0.39 -7.53 -32.77
N GLY A 8 0.92 -7.61 -34.00
CA GLY A 8 1.66 -8.77 -34.48
C GLY A 8 3.03 -9.00 -33.81
N ARG A 9 3.51 -8.01 -33.03
CA ARG A 9 4.75 -8.13 -32.24
C ARG A 9 4.51 -8.45 -30.77
N HIS A 10 3.29 -8.25 -30.29
CA HIS A 10 2.95 -8.38 -28.87
C HIS A 10 2.09 -9.61 -28.58
N VAL A 11 1.09 -9.91 -29.41
CA VAL A 11 0.24 -11.10 -29.25
C VAL A 11 1.00 -12.34 -29.68
N GLY A 12 1.16 -13.30 -28.77
CA GLY A 12 2.13 -14.38 -28.87
C GLY A 12 1.98 -15.37 -30.03
N PRO A 13 0.82 -15.98 -30.32
CA PRO A 13 0.72 -17.01 -31.36
C PRO A 13 0.92 -16.43 -32.74
N ARG A 14 1.83 -17.01 -33.52
CA ARG A 14 1.96 -16.71 -34.93
C ARG A 14 0.82 -17.38 -35.73
N PRO A 15 0.53 -16.95 -36.96
CA PRO A 15 -0.50 -17.59 -37.79
C PRO A 15 -0.33 -19.11 -37.92
N GLU A 16 0.90 -19.59 -38.11
CA GLU A 16 1.23 -21.01 -38.22
C GLU A 16 0.93 -21.75 -36.92
N ASP A 17 1.24 -21.16 -35.75
CA ASP A 17 0.94 -21.72 -34.45
C ASP A 17 -0.58 -21.84 -34.24
N VAL A 18 -1.35 -20.84 -34.65
CA VAL A 18 -2.82 -20.86 -34.61
C VAL A 18 -3.38 -21.97 -35.49
N GLU A 19 -2.86 -22.15 -36.69
CA GLU A 19 -3.28 -23.26 -37.59
C GLU A 19 -3.03 -24.62 -36.93
N GLU A 20 -1.90 -24.82 -36.27
CA GLU A 20 -1.60 -26.10 -35.58
C GLU A 20 -2.52 -26.29 -34.39
N MET A 21 -2.77 -25.24 -33.57
CA MET A 21 -3.71 -25.32 -32.45
C MET A 21 -5.11 -25.68 -32.90
N LEU A 22 -5.61 -25.06 -33.97
CA LEU A 22 -6.93 -25.35 -34.54
C LEU A 22 -7.04 -26.79 -35.05
N LYS A 23 -5.98 -27.33 -35.66
CA LYS A 23 -5.94 -28.75 -36.06
C LYS A 23 -6.04 -29.71 -34.87
N VAL A 24 -5.33 -29.39 -33.75
CA VAL A 24 -5.39 -30.22 -32.52
C VAL A 24 -6.77 -30.14 -31.89
N ILE A 25 -7.39 -28.94 -31.84
CA ILE A 25 -8.74 -28.72 -31.31
C ILE A 25 -9.81 -29.39 -32.22
N GLY A 26 -9.55 -29.50 -33.52
CA GLY A 26 -10.47 -30.08 -34.50
C GLY A 26 -11.47 -29.10 -35.09
N VAL A 27 -11.10 -27.81 -35.15
CA VAL A 27 -11.91 -26.74 -35.76
C VAL A 27 -11.14 -26.08 -36.92
N LYS A 28 -11.86 -25.41 -37.83
CA LYS A 28 -11.26 -24.82 -39.03
C LYS A 28 -10.76 -23.37 -38.83
N SER A 29 -11.34 -22.67 -37.88
CA SER A 29 -11.02 -21.27 -37.60
C SER A 29 -11.26 -20.90 -36.12
N VAL A 30 -10.71 -19.79 -35.71
CA VAL A 30 -10.99 -19.20 -34.37
C VAL A 30 -12.47 -18.82 -34.28
N ASP A 31 -13.09 -18.36 -35.35
CA ASP A 31 -14.52 -18.01 -35.37
C ASP A 31 -15.40 -19.25 -35.14
N GLU A 32 -15.06 -20.38 -35.77
CA GLU A 32 -15.75 -21.66 -35.51
C GLU A 32 -15.58 -22.09 -34.03
N LEU A 33 -14.40 -21.91 -33.46
CA LEU A 33 -14.16 -22.20 -32.05
C LEU A 33 -15.03 -21.31 -31.14
N ILE A 34 -15.10 -20.01 -31.45
CA ILE A 34 -15.96 -19.06 -30.74
C ILE A 34 -17.45 -19.47 -30.86
N GLU A 35 -17.87 -19.88 -32.06
CA GLU A 35 -19.26 -20.35 -32.30
C GLU A 35 -19.62 -21.56 -31.46
N GLN A 36 -18.66 -22.49 -31.30
CA GLN A 36 -18.87 -23.71 -30.50
C GLN A 36 -18.80 -23.49 -28.99
N THR A 37 -18.06 -22.45 -28.53
CA THR A 37 -17.77 -22.24 -27.09
C THR A 37 -18.57 -21.10 -26.47
N VAL A 38 -18.94 -20.07 -27.23
CA VAL A 38 -19.66 -18.91 -26.72
C VAL A 38 -21.12 -18.96 -27.18
N PRO A 39 -22.10 -19.12 -26.25
CA PRO A 39 -23.52 -19.13 -26.61
C PRO A 39 -23.91 -17.87 -27.40
N ALA A 40 -24.71 -18.07 -28.45
CA ALA A 40 -25.13 -16.96 -29.33
C ALA A 40 -25.90 -15.84 -28.58
N SER A 41 -26.58 -16.19 -27.48
CA SER A 41 -27.32 -15.25 -26.65
C SER A 41 -26.48 -14.23 -25.88
N ILE A 42 -25.20 -14.53 -25.69
CA ILE A 42 -24.25 -13.64 -25.00
C ILE A 42 -23.14 -13.09 -25.89
N ARG A 43 -23.15 -13.48 -27.19
CA ARG A 43 -22.15 -13.01 -28.14
C ARG A 43 -22.46 -11.58 -28.58
N LEU A 44 -21.46 -10.71 -28.49
CA LEU A 44 -21.57 -9.37 -29.06
C LEU A 44 -21.74 -9.43 -30.58
N GLN A 45 -22.68 -8.66 -31.11
CA GLN A 45 -22.95 -8.57 -32.54
C GLN A 45 -22.00 -7.58 -33.25
N GLU A 46 -21.52 -6.62 -32.51
CA GLU A 46 -20.60 -5.57 -32.98
C GLU A 46 -19.34 -5.54 -32.12
N LEU A 47 -18.24 -5.09 -32.68
CA LEU A 47 -17.00 -4.86 -31.93
C LEU A 47 -17.21 -3.74 -30.93
N LEU A 48 -16.48 -3.80 -29.82
CA LEU A 48 -16.47 -2.77 -28.80
C LEU A 48 -15.99 -1.43 -29.41
N ASP A 49 -16.71 -0.34 -29.12
CA ASP A 49 -16.32 1.02 -29.50
C ASP A 49 -15.16 1.52 -28.60
N LEU A 50 -13.97 0.99 -28.85
CA LEU A 50 -12.73 1.37 -28.19
C LEU A 50 -11.84 2.17 -29.14
N PRO A 51 -10.92 2.99 -28.61
CA PRO A 51 -9.94 3.69 -29.44
C PRO A 51 -9.15 2.71 -30.33
N ALA A 52 -8.79 3.15 -31.50
CA ALA A 52 -7.94 2.38 -32.41
C ALA A 52 -6.57 2.10 -31.76
N PRO A 53 -5.95 0.93 -32.03
CA PRO A 53 -4.62 0.61 -31.52
C PRO A 53 -3.58 1.61 -32.03
N LEU A 54 -2.62 1.94 -31.17
CA LEU A 54 -1.51 2.84 -31.50
C LEU A 54 -0.24 2.02 -31.79
N THR A 55 0.66 2.60 -32.60
CA THR A 55 2.04 2.13 -32.66
C THR A 55 2.79 2.55 -31.40
N GLU A 56 3.97 1.97 -31.13
CA GLU A 56 4.80 2.33 -29.96
C GLU A 56 5.13 3.83 -29.95
N ASP A 57 5.51 4.39 -31.09
CA ASP A 57 5.83 5.81 -31.22
C ASP A 57 4.62 6.72 -30.97
N GLU A 58 3.46 6.38 -31.51
CA GLU A 58 2.21 7.10 -31.27
C GLU A 58 1.79 7.03 -29.80
N PHE A 59 1.94 5.87 -29.16
CA PHE A 59 1.66 5.72 -27.75
C PHE A 59 2.60 6.58 -26.89
N LEU A 60 3.92 6.52 -27.16
CA LEU A 60 4.90 7.34 -26.43
C LEU A 60 4.64 8.82 -26.60
N ALA A 61 4.32 9.27 -27.82
CA ALA A 61 3.97 10.66 -28.06
C ALA A 61 2.72 11.09 -27.26
N ARG A 62 1.69 10.26 -27.29
CA ARG A 62 0.45 10.49 -26.52
C ARG A 62 0.69 10.54 -25.03
N ILE A 63 1.36 9.53 -24.46
CA ILE A 63 1.55 9.47 -23.01
C ILE A 63 2.50 10.57 -22.52
N ARG A 64 3.47 11.02 -23.35
CA ARG A 64 4.28 12.20 -23.07
C ARG A 64 3.40 13.48 -23.01
N ALA A 65 2.47 13.63 -23.92
CA ALA A 65 1.55 14.76 -23.90
C ALA A 65 0.61 14.74 -22.69
N VAL A 66 0.23 13.55 -22.21
CA VAL A 66 -0.53 13.38 -20.96
C VAL A 66 0.34 13.71 -19.75
N ALA A 67 1.55 13.18 -19.68
CA ALA A 67 2.51 13.46 -18.61
C ALA A 67 2.81 14.95 -18.47
N ALA A 68 2.99 15.66 -19.58
CA ALA A 68 3.27 17.10 -19.62
C ALA A 68 2.14 17.98 -19.04
N LYS A 69 0.95 17.44 -18.81
CA LYS A 69 -0.14 18.15 -18.11
C LYS A 69 0.01 18.13 -16.59
N ASN A 70 0.81 17.24 -16.07
CA ASN A 70 1.14 17.20 -14.64
C ASN A 70 2.16 18.29 -14.32
N LYS A 71 1.90 19.07 -13.27
CA LYS A 71 2.82 20.08 -12.74
C LYS A 71 3.62 19.46 -11.60
N LEU A 72 4.83 19.04 -11.86
CA LEU A 72 5.68 18.43 -10.85
C LEU A 72 6.33 19.51 -9.98
N TYR A 73 5.67 19.87 -8.88
CA TYR A 73 6.17 20.78 -7.86
C TYR A 73 6.84 19.99 -6.73
N ARG A 74 7.86 20.56 -6.10
CA ARG A 74 8.50 19.96 -4.92
C ARG A 74 7.49 19.91 -3.78
N SER A 75 7.31 18.75 -3.17
CA SER A 75 6.25 18.52 -2.19
C SER A 75 6.80 18.34 -0.78
N PHE A 76 6.46 19.24 0.09
CA PHE A 76 6.71 19.17 1.54
C PHE A 76 5.39 18.98 2.31
N ILE A 77 4.38 18.40 1.69
CA ILE A 77 3.07 18.14 2.30
C ILE A 77 3.17 17.08 3.41
N GLY A 78 4.00 16.05 3.21
CA GLY A 78 4.13 14.93 4.15
C GLY A 78 2.87 14.07 4.22
N GLN A 79 2.26 13.98 5.39
CA GLN A 79 1.03 13.21 5.62
C GLN A 79 1.18 11.72 5.28
N GLY A 80 2.38 11.16 5.55
CA GLY A 80 2.67 9.75 5.30
C GLY A 80 3.25 9.45 3.90
N TYR A 81 3.49 10.47 3.07
CA TYR A 81 4.12 10.37 1.76
C TYR A 81 5.27 11.36 1.66
N TYR A 82 6.44 10.87 1.26
CA TYR A 82 7.67 11.64 1.24
C TYR A 82 8.47 11.33 -0.02
N ASP A 83 9.19 12.29 -0.55
CA ASP A 83 10.08 12.03 -1.65
C ASP A 83 11.30 11.20 -1.18
N THR A 84 11.86 10.42 -2.07
CA THR A 84 12.93 9.48 -1.75
C THR A 84 13.87 9.29 -2.95
N ILE A 85 15.12 8.92 -2.69
CA ILE A 85 16.09 8.60 -3.73
C ILE A 85 16.07 7.10 -3.98
N SER A 86 15.43 6.69 -5.07
CA SER A 86 15.51 5.29 -5.50
C SER A 86 16.87 5.03 -6.12
N PRO A 87 17.73 4.15 -5.57
CA PRO A 87 19.02 3.86 -6.17
C PRO A 87 18.88 3.33 -7.60
N ALA A 88 19.63 3.89 -8.54
CA ALA A 88 19.52 3.54 -9.97
C ALA A 88 19.75 2.04 -10.23
N VAL A 89 20.63 1.40 -9.45
CA VAL A 89 20.88 -0.03 -9.52
C VAL A 89 19.65 -0.86 -9.17
N ILE A 90 18.79 -0.39 -8.25
CA ILE A 90 17.54 -1.04 -7.86
C ILE A 90 16.48 -0.82 -8.94
N ILE A 91 16.29 0.43 -9.41
CA ILE A 91 15.33 0.72 -10.49
C ILE A 91 15.61 -0.17 -11.69
N ARG A 92 16.85 -0.18 -12.18
CA ARG A 92 17.24 -0.88 -13.40
C ARG A 92 17.18 -2.40 -13.30
N ASN A 93 17.50 -2.97 -12.16
CA ASN A 93 17.60 -4.42 -11.99
C ASN A 93 16.35 -5.04 -11.34
N ILE A 94 15.44 -4.26 -10.77
CA ILE A 94 14.22 -4.75 -10.11
C ILE A 94 12.98 -4.15 -10.78
N LEU A 95 12.77 -2.82 -10.71
CA LEU A 95 11.53 -2.19 -11.18
C LEU A 95 11.36 -2.30 -12.70
N GLU A 96 12.43 -2.10 -13.47
CA GLU A 96 12.43 -2.17 -14.94
C GLU A 96 12.75 -3.58 -15.49
N ASN A 97 12.97 -4.56 -14.62
CA ASN A 97 13.39 -5.91 -15.03
C ASN A 97 12.20 -6.87 -15.09
N PRO A 98 11.85 -7.40 -16.29
CA PRO A 98 10.71 -8.31 -16.44
C PRO A 98 10.83 -9.63 -15.65
N ALA A 99 12.04 -10.08 -15.31
CA ALA A 99 12.22 -11.24 -14.43
C ALA A 99 11.63 -11.00 -13.03
N TRP A 100 11.59 -9.76 -12.56
CA TRP A 100 11.04 -9.37 -11.26
C TRP A 100 9.60 -8.88 -11.34
N TYR A 101 9.25 -7.97 -12.26
CA TYR A 101 7.92 -7.40 -12.28
C TYR A 101 6.85 -8.34 -12.86
N THR A 102 7.21 -9.33 -13.69
CA THR A 102 6.26 -10.33 -14.20
C THR A 102 5.88 -11.39 -13.17
N SER A 103 6.69 -11.56 -12.13
CA SER A 103 6.51 -12.56 -11.08
C SER A 103 6.38 -11.87 -9.73
N TYR A 104 5.29 -12.11 -9.00
CA TYR A 104 5.09 -11.38 -7.76
C TYR A 104 4.99 -12.30 -6.53
N THR A 105 3.85 -12.82 -6.14
CA THR A 105 3.77 -13.70 -4.98
C THR A 105 4.41 -15.07 -5.30
N PRO A 106 5.41 -15.50 -4.53
CA PRO A 106 6.15 -16.75 -4.79
C PRO A 106 5.38 -17.99 -4.30
N TYR A 107 4.29 -18.34 -4.97
CA TYR A 107 3.45 -19.48 -4.57
C TYR A 107 4.17 -20.82 -4.65
N GLN A 108 5.01 -21.01 -5.66
CA GLN A 108 5.80 -22.23 -5.89
C GLN A 108 7.23 -21.98 -5.40
N ALA A 109 7.53 -22.51 -4.21
CA ALA A 109 8.83 -22.32 -3.58
C ALA A 109 9.99 -22.86 -4.44
N GLU A 110 9.75 -23.94 -5.16
CA GLU A 110 10.75 -24.64 -5.98
C GLU A 110 11.36 -23.76 -7.08
N VAL A 111 10.59 -22.80 -7.58
CA VAL A 111 10.99 -21.90 -8.68
C VAL A 111 11.06 -20.43 -8.27
N SER A 112 11.15 -20.15 -6.97
CA SER A 112 11.03 -18.80 -6.42
C SER A 112 11.98 -18.53 -5.25
N GLN A 113 13.08 -19.27 -5.13
CA GLN A 113 13.98 -19.16 -3.96
C GLN A 113 14.65 -17.78 -3.87
N GLY A 114 14.90 -17.13 -5.00
CA GLY A 114 15.48 -15.80 -5.02
C GLY A 114 14.49 -14.73 -4.54
N ARG A 115 13.25 -14.74 -5.02
CA ARG A 115 12.19 -13.83 -4.56
C ARG A 115 11.83 -14.06 -3.10
N LEU A 116 11.80 -15.31 -2.66
CA LEU A 116 11.59 -15.65 -1.25
C LEU A 116 12.68 -15.08 -0.36
N GLU A 117 13.95 -15.14 -0.79
CA GLU A 117 15.05 -14.52 -0.04
C GLU A 117 14.96 -12.99 -0.01
N ALA A 118 14.62 -12.36 -1.14
CA ALA A 118 14.42 -10.90 -1.18
C ALA A 118 13.30 -10.46 -0.21
N LEU A 119 12.19 -11.20 -0.15
CA LEU A 119 11.09 -10.93 0.77
C LEU A 119 11.44 -11.28 2.23
N LEU A 120 12.28 -12.30 2.47
CA LEU A 120 12.79 -12.59 3.82
C LEU A 120 13.69 -11.44 4.32
N ASN A 121 14.52 -10.87 3.45
CA ASN A 121 15.32 -9.69 3.80
C ASN A 121 14.42 -8.50 4.18
N TYR A 122 13.35 -8.27 3.43
CA TYR A 122 12.36 -7.26 3.79
C TYR A 122 11.75 -7.53 5.17
N GLN A 123 11.30 -8.76 5.44
CA GLN A 123 10.77 -9.14 6.77
C GLN A 123 11.81 -8.90 7.88
N THR A 124 13.05 -9.30 7.66
CA THR A 124 14.13 -9.09 8.64
C THR A 124 14.33 -7.61 8.93
N MET A 125 14.39 -6.77 7.89
CA MET A 125 14.51 -5.32 8.04
C MET A 125 13.36 -4.72 8.87
N ILE A 126 12.11 -5.13 8.62
CA ILE A 126 10.94 -4.64 9.37
C ILE A 126 11.02 -5.08 10.84
N ILE A 127 11.36 -6.33 11.11
CA ILE A 127 11.53 -6.85 12.48
C ILE A 127 12.59 -6.02 13.22
N GLU A 128 13.75 -5.84 12.62
CA GLU A 128 14.86 -5.09 13.19
C GLU A 128 14.52 -3.62 13.46
N LEU A 129 13.84 -2.96 12.52
CA LEU A 129 13.45 -1.56 12.68
C LEU A 129 12.35 -1.35 13.71
N THR A 130 11.40 -2.26 13.83
CA THR A 130 10.25 -2.15 14.74
C THR A 130 10.49 -2.76 16.12
N ALA A 131 11.55 -3.55 16.28
CA ALA A 131 11.83 -4.40 17.44
C ALA A 131 10.68 -5.36 17.78
N MET A 132 9.92 -5.80 16.75
CA MET A 132 8.88 -6.80 16.89
C MET A 132 9.42 -8.20 16.58
N GLU A 133 8.69 -9.24 17.01
CA GLU A 133 9.16 -10.63 16.92
C GLU A 133 8.87 -11.30 15.57
N ILE A 134 7.81 -10.87 14.88
CA ILE A 134 7.40 -11.42 13.59
C ILE A 134 6.71 -10.35 12.73
N THR A 135 6.87 -10.44 11.42
CA THR A 135 6.16 -9.59 10.45
C THR A 135 5.68 -10.40 9.25
N ASN A 136 4.73 -9.86 8.50
CA ASN A 136 4.40 -10.35 7.16
C ASN A 136 5.37 -9.79 6.10
N CYS A 137 5.28 -10.31 4.87
CA CYS A 137 6.14 -9.85 3.79
C CYS A 137 5.61 -8.64 3.00
N SER A 138 4.41 -8.18 3.23
CA SER A 138 3.81 -6.88 2.93
C SER A 138 2.28 -6.90 3.02
N LEU A 139 1.69 -5.71 3.11
CA LEU A 139 0.27 -5.41 2.93
C LEU A 139 0.09 -4.35 1.83
N LEU A 140 -1.16 -3.93 1.58
CA LEU A 140 -1.51 -3.05 0.45
C LEU A 140 -1.03 -1.61 0.64
N ASP A 141 -1.32 -1.03 1.82
CA ASP A 141 -0.98 0.33 2.24
C ASP A 141 -1.08 0.44 3.77
N GLU A 142 -0.60 1.55 4.35
CA GLU A 142 -0.58 1.78 5.80
C GLU A 142 -1.99 1.77 6.40
N ALA A 143 -2.95 2.42 5.76
CA ALA A 143 -4.31 2.52 6.27
C ALA A 143 -5.01 1.15 6.29
N THR A 144 -4.80 0.34 5.25
CA THR A 144 -5.24 -1.06 5.22
C THR A 144 -4.55 -1.88 6.31
N ALA A 145 -3.26 -1.69 6.54
CA ALA A 145 -2.53 -2.39 7.61
C ALA A 145 -3.09 -2.05 8.99
N ALA A 146 -3.44 -0.78 9.26
CA ALA A 146 -4.10 -0.36 10.50
C ALA A 146 -5.49 -0.99 10.66
N ALA A 147 -6.26 -1.09 9.58
CA ALA A 147 -7.57 -1.74 9.60
C ALA A 147 -7.48 -3.27 9.79
N GLU A 148 -6.46 -3.90 9.25
CA GLU A 148 -6.16 -5.32 9.52
C GLU A 148 -5.75 -5.52 10.98
N ALA A 149 -4.95 -4.62 11.56
CA ALA A 149 -4.59 -4.65 12.98
C ALA A 149 -5.83 -4.51 13.88
N MET A 150 -6.75 -3.58 13.55
CA MET A 150 -8.05 -3.46 14.25
C MET A 150 -8.81 -4.78 14.24
N THR A 151 -8.93 -5.42 13.08
CA THR A 151 -9.65 -6.69 12.92
C THR A 151 -8.96 -7.81 13.70
N MET A 152 -7.62 -7.86 13.68
CA MET A 152 -6.83 -8.83 14.45
C MET A 152 -7.02 -8.64 15.96
N MET A 153 -6.89 -7.42 16.48
CA MET A 153 -7.11 -7.12 17.90
C MET A 153 -8.54 -7.48 18.33
N TYR A 154 -9.54 -7.19 17.48
CA TYR A 154 -10.93 -7.56 17.74
C TYR A 154 -11.14 -9.07 17.85
N ALA A 155 -10.46 -9.86 17.01
CA ALA A 155 -10.50 -11.32 17.07
C ALA A 155 -9.80 -11.88 18.32
N LEU A 156 -8.69 -11.25 18.75
CA LEU A 156 -7.86 -11.64 19.89
C LEU A 156 -8.47 -11.31 21.26
N ARG A 157 -9.59 -10.61 21.35
CA ARG A 157 -10.25 -10.28 22.61
C ARG A 157 -10.39 -11.49 23.51
N GLY A 158 -9.99 -11.34 24.77
CA GLY A 158 -10.13 -12.35 25.81
C GLY A 158 -11.60 -12.72 26.08
N LYS A 159 -11.83 -13.83 26.79
CA LYS A 159 -13.17 -14.30 27.12
C LYS A 159 -14.00 -13.25 27.88
N GLU A 160 -13.39 -12.55 28.83
CA GLU A 160 -14.08 -11.55 29.65
C GLU A 160 -14.47 -10.31 28.79
N MET A 161 -13.59 -9.84 27.91
CA MET A 161 -13.91 -8.77 26.96
C MET A 161 -15.06 -9.15 26.04
N LYS A 162 -15.05 -10.39 25.52
CA LYS A 162 -16.17 -10.88 24.67
C LYS A 162 -17.48 -10.95 25.44
N LYS A 163 -17.49 -11.36 26.71
CA LYS A 163 -18.68 -11.36 27.55
C LYS A 163 -19.17 -9.93 27.86
N ALA A 164 -18.25 -9.00 28.07
CA ALA A 164 -18.55 -7.58 28.30
C ALA A 164 -19.05 -6.87 27.05
N GLY A 165 -19.00 -7.51 25.87
CA GLY A 165 -19.38 -6.90 24.59
C GLY A 165 -18.38 -5.87 24.11
N ALA A 166 -17.10 -5.94 24.51
CA ALA A 166 -16.06 -5.00 24.10
C ALA A 166 -15.98 -4.91 22.56
N ASN A 167 -16.40 -3.79 22.00
CA ASN A 167 -16.44 -3.55 20.55
C ASN A 167 -15.91 -2.16 20.17
N LYS A 168 -15.25 -1.46 21.09
CA LYS A 168 -14.74 -0.11 20.85
C LYS A 168 -13.23 -0.12 20.66
N LEU A 169 -12.76 0.60 19.63
CA LEU A 169 -11.36 0.88 19.38
C LEU A 169 -11.08 2.35 19.67
N PHE A 170 -10.14 2.63 20.55
CA PHE A 170 -9.62 3.98 20.71
C PHE A 170 -8.68 4.33 19.56
N VAL A 171 -8.86 5.51 18.97
CA VAL A 171 -8.00 6.06 17.90
C VAL A 171 -7.58 7.46 18.30
N ASP A 172 -6.27 7.68 18.43
CA ASP A 172 -5.75 9.02 18.75
C ASP A 172 -6.14 10.04 17.65
N ASN A 173 -6.52 11.22 18.08
CA ASN A 173 -6.82 12.36 17.19
C ASN A 173 -5.66 12.75 16.28
N LYS A 174 -4.43 12.33 16.59
CA LYS A 174 -3.20 12.61 15.84
C LYS A 174 -2.80 11.50 14.86
N VAL A 175 -3.68 10.53 14.59
CA VAL A 175 -3.53 9.55 13.52
C VAL A 175 -3.85 10.20 12.17
N PHE A 176 -3.18 9.79 11.09
CA PHE A 176 -3.42 10.32 9.74
C PHE A 176 -4.89 10.20 9.32
N PRO A 177 -5.44 11.22 8.61
CA PRO A 177 -6.84 11.22 8.17
C PRO A 177 -7.19 9.99 7.31
N GLN A 178 -6.33 9.62 6.35
CA GLN A 178 -6.56 8.49 5.47
C GLN A 178 -6.65 7.14 6.23
N ILE A 179 -5.93 6.99 7.34
CA ILE A 179 -6.07 5.81 8.21
C ILE A 179 -7.46 5.80 8.84
N LYS A 180 -7.92 6.95 9.37
CA LYS A 180 -9.25 7.06 9.98
C LYS A 180 -10.37 6.73 9.01
N ASP A 181 -10.29 7.19 7.76
CA ASP A 181 -11.28 6.94 6.72
C ASP A 181 -11.39 5.44 6.38
N VAL A 182 -10.27 4.74 6.27
CA VAL A 182 -10.26 3.30 6.05
C VAL A 182 -10.78 2.55 7.28
N LEU A 183 -10.41 2.97 8.50
CA LEU A 183 -10.94 2.39 9.73
C LEU A 183 -12.46 2.51 9.80
N VAL A 184 -13.05 3.66 9.45
CA VAL A 184 -14.51 3.87 9.39
C VAL A 184 -15.17 2.87 8.44
N THR A 185 -14.61 2.71 7.24
CA THR A 185 -15.15 1.78 6.24
C THR A 185 -15.07 0.32 6.71
N ARG A 186 -13.96 -0.06 7.36
CA ARG A 186 -13.68 -1.45 7.76
C ARG A 186 -14.35 -1.83 9.09
N SER A 187 -14.59 -0.89 10.00
CA SER A 187 -15.21 -1.12 11.31
C SER A 187 -16.72 -1.33 11.21
N ALA A 188 -17.41 -0.57 10.35
CA ALA A 188 -18.85 -0.54 10.25
C ALA A 188 -19.52 -1.92 10.03
N PRO A 189 -19.07 -2.79 9.09
CA PRO A 189 -19.70 -4.09 8.88
C PRO A 189 -19.45 -5.09 10.02
N GLN A 190 -18.39 -4.87 10.81
CA GLN A 190 -18.03 -5.72 11.96
C GLN A 190 -18.69 -5.28 13.27
N GLY A 191 -19.40 -4.14 13.27
CA GLY A 191 -20.00 -3.56 14.46
C GLY A 191 -18.97 -3.01 15.46
N ILE A 192 -17.80 -2.63 14.97
CA ILE A 192 -16.77 -1.97 15.77
C ILE A 192 -17.06 -0.47 15.80
N GLU A 193 -17.07 0.10 17.00
CA GLU A 193 -17.21 1.54 17.25
C GLU A 193 -15.81 2.17 17.38
N LEU A 194 -15.57 3.27 16.65
CA LEU A 194 -14.35 4.04 16.76
C LEU A 194 -14.54 5.18 17.76
N VAL A 195 -13.68 5.25 18.76
CA VAL A 195 -13.68 6.29 19.79
C VAL A 195 -12.45 7.16 19.59
N TYR A 196 -12.67 8.43 19.19
CA TYR A 196 -11.58 9.37 18.96
C TYR A 196 -11.31 10.19 20.22
N GLY A 197 -10.03 10.41 20.54
CA GLY A 197 -9.63 11.18 21.73
C GLY A 197 -8.16 11.56 21.70
N ASP A 198 -7.72 12.16 22.78
CA ASP A 198 -6.30 12.42 23.03
C ASP A 198 -5.75 11.30 23.93
N TYR A 199 -4.64 10.67 23.50
CA TYR A 199 -4.04 9.54 24.19
C TYR A 199 -3.69 9.83 25.66
N ASP A 200 -3.32 11.08 25.98
CA ASP A 200 -2.85 11.48 27.31
C ASP A 200 -3.99 11.53 28.32
N THR A 201 -5.17 11.99 27.92
CA THR A 201 -6.34 12.19 28.77
C THR A 201 -7.40 11.11 28.65
N PHE A 202 -7.24 10.15 27.72
CA PHE A 202 -8.25 9.11 27.49
C PHE A 202 -8.35 8.13 28.65
N GLU A 203 -9.57 7.91 29.14
CA GLU A 203 -9.89 6.93 30.17
C GLU A 203 -10.42 5.61 29.55
N PHE A 204 -9.74 4.53 29.85
CA PHE A 204 -10.11 3.20 29.36
C PHE A 204 -11.32 2.64 30.11
N THR A 205 -12.24 2.05 29.36
CA THR A 205 -13.40 1.28 29.88
C THR A 205 -13.33 -0.16 29.41
N PRO A 206 -14.05 -1.11 30.07
CA PRO A 206 -14.07 -2.50 29.65
C PRO A 206 -14.59 -2.75 28.22
N GLU A 207 -15.23 -1.77 27.60
CA GLU A 207 -15.72 -1.86 26.22
C GLU A 207 -14.61 -1.62 25.18
N ILE A 208 -13.46 -1.04 25.58
CA ILE A 208 -12.33 -0.79 24.70
C ILE A 208 -11.50 -2.06 24.56
N PHE A 209 -11.40 -2.61 23.35
CA PHE A 209 -10.59 -3.80 23.10
C PHE A 209 -9.18 -3.50 22.60
N GLY A 210 -8.94 -2.29 22.12
CA GLY A 210 -7.64 -1.90 21.57
C GLY A 210 -7.50 -0.41 21.43
N ALA A 211 -6.28 0.01 21.16
CA ALA A 211 -5.90 1.40 20.93
C ALA A 211 -5.00 1.53 19.70
N LEU A 212 -5.08 2.65 18.99
CA LEU A 212 -4.21 2.99 17.86
C LEU A 212 -3.65 4.40 18.02
N VAL A 213 -2.34 4.52 17.94
CA VAL A 213 -1.59 5.78 17.94
C VAL A 213 -0.65 5.86 16.74
N GLN A 214 -0.20 7.07 16.41
CA GLN A 214 0.74 7.35 15.31
C GLN A 214 2.10 7.79 15.87
N TYR A 215 3.22 7.27 15.34
CA TYR A 215 4.58 7.56 15.81
C TYR A 215 5.57 7.77 14.65
N PRO A 216 6.06 9.00 14.41
CA PRO A 216 5.59 10.27 14.97
C PRO A 216 4.13 10.56 14.63
N ALA A 217 3.48 11.39 15.45
CA ALA A 217 2.08 11.75 15.23
C ALA A 217 1.88 12.54 13.93
N ALA A 218 0.67 12.56 13.37
CA ALA A 218 0.36 13.21 12.09
C ALA A 218 0.65 14.72 12.05
N ASN A 219 0.80 15.37 13.20
CA ASN A 219 1.24 16.77 13.33
C ASN A 219 2.76 16.92 13.48
N GLY A 220 3.52 15.82 13.43
CA GLY A 220 4.96 15.75 13.58
C GLY A 220 5.45 15.49 15.02
N ALA A 221 4.57 15.55 16.01
CA ALA A 221 4.97 15.40 17.41
C ALA A 221 5.52 14.01 17.72
N ILE A 222 6.67 13.97 18.38
CA ILE A 222 7.18 12.75 19.02
C ILE A 222 6.64 12.73 20.46
N ARG A 223 6.01 11.62 20.83
CA ARG A 223 5.39 11.42 22.14
C ARG A 223 5.99 10.18 22.81
N ASP A 224 6.18 10.27 24.13
CA ASP A 224 6.47 9.09 24.93
C ASP A 224 5.18 8.33 25.24
N TYR A 225 4.99 7.19 24.59
CA TYR A 225 3.79 6.37 24.77
C TYR A 225 3.95 5.26 25.81
N ARG A 226 5.07 5.17 26.55
CA ARG A 226 5.29 4.10 27.56
C ARG A 226 4.18 4.05 28.60
N ALA A 227 3.87 5.14 29.26
CA ALA A 227 2.78 5.22 30.23
C ALA A 227 1.39 4.98 29.62
N PHE A 228 1.20 5.32 28.33
CA PHE A 228 -0.04 5.01 27.62
C PHE A 228 -0.16 3.53 27.35
N ALA A 229 0.91 2.86 26.91
CA ALA A 229 0.94 1.41 26.72
C ALA A 229 0.59 0.65 28.01
N ASP A 230 1.14 1.07 29.16
CA ASP A 230 0.81 0.50 30.47
C ASP A 230 -0.69 0.63 30.79
N ARG A 231 -1.33 1.78 30.48
CA ARG A 231 -2.78 1.98 30.69
C ARG A 231 -3.62 1.10 29.74
N VAL A 232 -3.19 0.95 28.48
CA VAL A 232 -3.83 0.06 27.50
C VAL A 232 -3.83 -1.37 28.04
N HIS A 233 -2.66 -1.86 28.45
CA HIS A 233 -2.50 -3.23 28.94
C HIS A 233 -3.20 -3.47 30.28
N ALA A 234 -3.22 -2.50 31.18
CA ALA A 234 -3.96 -2.58 32.44
C ALA A 234 -5.47 -2.78 32.23
N ASN A 235 -6.02 -2.28 31.11
CA ASN A 235 -7.40 -2.55 30.68
C ASN A 235 -7.58 -3.93 30.00
N GLY A 236 -6.49 -4.67 29.73
CA GLY A 236 -6.51 -5.90 28.96
C GLY A 236 -6.65 -5.68 27.44
N SER A 237 -6.49 -4.45 26.97
CA SER A 237 -6.53 -4.06 25.58
C SER A 237 -5.18 -4.25 24.89
N LEU A 238 -5.16 -4.26 23.54
CA LEU A 238 -3.94 -4.33 22.76
C LEU A 238 -3.62 -2.97 22.13
N LEU A 239 -2.32 -2.68 21.98
CA LEU A 239 -1.83 -1.42 21.40
C LEU A 239 -1.30 -1.63 19.99
N THR A 240 -1.88 -0.93 19.02
CA THR A 240 -1.32 -0.77 17.67
C THR A 240 -0.64 0.59 17.54
N VAL A 241 0.56 0.59 16.95
CA VAL A 241 1.32 1.79 16.62
C VAL A 241 1.49 1.87 15.11
N ALA A 242 0.99 2.92 14.49
CA ALA A 242 1.31 3.26 13.11
C ALA A 242 2.62 4.05 13.10
N ALA A 243 3.70 3.48 12.54
CA ALA A 243 5.04 4.03 12.68
C ALA A 243 5.73 4.29 11.34
N ASP A 244 6.44 5.41 11.27
CA ASP A 244 7.33 5.72 10.15
C ASP A 244 8.68 5.02 10.33
N LEU A 245 9.03 4.10 9.43
CA LEU A 245 10.27 3.31 9.50
C LEU A 245 11.54 4.16 9.53
N MET A 246 11.56 5.31 8.83
CA MET A 246 12.75 6.16 8.79
C MET A 246 12.99 6.84 10.14
N SER A 247 11.94 7.21 10.84
CA SER A 247 12.05 7.77 12.19
C SER A 247 12.58 6.72 13.20
N LEU A 248 12.21 5.45 13.02
CA LEU A 248 12.66 4.34 13.88
C LEU A 248 14.15 4.01 13.74
N VAL A 249 14.83 4.59 12.75
CA VAL A 249 16.30 4.52 12.65
C VAL A 249 16.98 5.33 13.76
N LEU A 250 16.32 6.39 14.27
CA LEU A 250 16.83 7.26 15.33
C LEU A 250 16.06 7.13 16.65
N LEU A 251 14.80 6.74 16.60
CA LEU A 251 13.90 6.69 17.78
C LEU A 251 13.76 5.26 18.31
N THR A 252 13.59 5.14 19.62
CA THR A 252 13.28 3.88 20.30
C THR A 252 12.08 3.20 19.62
N PRO A 253 12.22 1.96 19.14
CA PRO A 253 11.20 1.29 18.37
C PRO A 253 10.00 0.86 19.23
N PRO A 254 8.78 0.82 18.66
CA PRO A 254 7.57 0.50 19.41
C PRO A 254 7.56 -0.85 20.12
N GLY A 255 8.27 -1.85 19.59
CA GLY A 255 8.40 -3.16 20.22
C GLY A 255 9.04 -3.13 21.61
N GLU A 256 9.94 -2.15 21.86
CA GLU A 256 10.64 -2.02 23.15
C GLU A 256 9.80 -1.34 24.24
N TRP A 257 8.79 -0.54 23.85
CA TRP A 257 7.98 0.17 24.83
C TRP A 257 6.51 -0.27 24.89
N GLY A 258 6.22 -1.48 24.40
CA GLY A 258 4.97 -2.16 24.72
C GLY A 258 3.95 -2.23 23.58
N ALA A 259 4.30 -1.91 22.33
CA ALA A 259 3.41 -2.17 21.20
C ALA A 259 3.11 -3.68 21.06
N ASP A 260 1.85 -4.01 20.79
CA ASP A 260 1.46 -5.39 20.44
C ASP A 260 1.49 -5.58 18.92
N VAL A 261 1.20 -4.53 18.17
CA VAL A 261 1.21 -4.49 16.71
C VAL A 261 1.85 -3.20 16.24
N VAL A 262 2.73 -3.28 15.26
CA VAL A 262 3.30 -2.11 14.57
C VAL A 262 2.95 -2.20 13.10
N VAL A 263 2.35 -1.14 12.56
CA VAL A 263 1.97 -1.02 11.14
C VAL A 263 2.59 0.21 10.54
N GLY A 264 2.67 0.27 9.23
CA GLY A 264 3.17 1.45 8.51
C GLY A 264 3.41 1.15 7.05
N THR A 265 4.10 2.05 6.37
CA THR A 265 4.53 1.89 4.98
C THR A 265 6.04 1.93 4.85
N SER A 266 6.57 1.18 3.89
CA SER A 266 7.99 1.24 3.51
C SER A 266 8.25 2.19 2.32
N GLN A 267 7.34 3.12 2.01
CA GLN A 267 7.44 4.02 0.88
C GLN A 267 8.76 4.82 0.88
N ARG A 268 9.20 5.33 2.05
CA ARG A 268 10.44 6.10 2.20
C ARG A 268 11.72 5.29 1.93
N PHE A 269 11.61 3.99 1.75
CA PHE A 269 12.72 3.10 1.43
C PHE A 269 12.84 2.91 -0.08
N GLY A 270 13.03 4.02 -0.80
CA GLY A 270 13.32 4.04 -2.23
C GLY A 270 12.11 3.77 -3.14
N ILE A 271 10.87 3.94 -2.67
CA ILE A 271 9.67 3.77 -3.49
C ILE A 271 9.14 5.14 -3.90
N PRO A 272 9.05 5.44 -5.22
CA PRO A 272 8.46 6.70 -5.68
C PRO A 272 7.03 6.91 -5.16
N MET A 273 6.64 8.15 -4.93
CA MET A 273 5.29 8.48 -4.41
C MET A 273 4.16 8.05 -5.34
N GLY A 274 4.34 8.14 -6.66
CA GLY A 274 3.45 7.60 -7.69
C GLY A 274 1.98 7.99 -7.54
N TYR A 275 1.71 9.22 -7.11
CA TYR A 275 0.36 9.73 -6.85
C TYR A 275 -0.42 8.89 -5.82
N GLY A 276 0.29 8.27 -4.88
CA GLY A 276 -0.29 7.49 -3.79
C GLY A 276 -0.06 5.99 -3.83
N GLY A 277 0.63 5.48 -4.82
CA GLY A 277 0.96 4.05 -4.84
C GLY A 277 1.12 3.43 -6.21
N PRO A 278 1.38 2.11 -6.26
CA PRO A 278 1.34 1.14 -5.14
C PRO A 278 2.54 1.28 -4.18
N HIS A 279 2.29 1.04 -2.89
CA HIS A 279 3.33 0.97 -1.86
C HIS A 279 3.29 -0.39 -1.13
N ALA A 280 4.37 -0.76 -0.42
CA ALA A 280 4.39 -1.92 0.46
C ALA A 280 4.22 -1.45 1.90
N ALA A 281 3.07 -1.76 2.51
CA ALA A 281 2.88 -1.62 3.93
C ALA A 281 3.42 -2.86 4.67
N TYR A 282 3.60 -2.72 5.96
CA TYR A 282 3.98 -3.82 6.85
C TYR A 282 3.04 -3.93 8.04
N MET A 283 3.03 -5.10 8.63
CA MET A 283 2.40 -5.38 9.91
C MET A 283 3.28 -6.34 10.69
N ALA A 284 3.85 -5.86 11.78
CA ALA A 284 4.71 -6.60 12.68
C ALA A 284 4.01 -6.79 14.02
N THR A 285 4.26 -7.90 14.70
CA THR A 285 3.58 -8.24 15.96
C THR A 285 4.39 -9.22 16.79
N LYS A 286 3.87 -9.57 17.98
CA LYS A 286 4.44 -10.60 18.86
C LYS A 286 4.26 -12.00 18.26
N GLU A 287 5.18 -12.90 18.51
CA GLU A 287 5.17 -14.29 18.04
C GLU A 287 3.89 -15.05 18.45
N GLU A 288 3.34 -14.75 19.61
CA GLU A 288 2.10 -15.35 20.10
C GLU A 288 0.89 -15.09 19.19
N TYR A 289 0.87 -13.99 18.42
CA TYR A 289 -0.20 -13.62 17.50
C TYR A 289 0.01 -14.12 16.07
N LYS A 290 1.07 -14.85 15.77
CA LYS A 290 1.44 -15.31 14.41
C LYS A 290 0.34 -16.04 13.63
N ARG A 291 -0.63 -16.63 14.32
CA ARG A 291 -1.76 -17.32 13.69
C ARG A 291 -2.90 -16.41 13.31
N ASN A 292 -2.83 -15.14 13.68
CA ASN A 292 -3.86 -14.12 13.43
C ASN A 292 -3.39 -13.02 12.50
N ILE A 293 -2.07 -12.85 12.32
CA ILE A 293 -1.51 -11.83 11.44
C ILE A 293 -1.95 -12.09 9.98
N PRO A 294 -2.48 -11.09 9.26
CA PRO A 294 -2.83 -11.23 7.85
C PRO A 294 -1.60 -11.15 6.93
N GLY A 295 -1.79 -11.47 5.65
CA GLY A 295 -0.74 -11.37 4.64
C GLY A 295 0.20 -12.59 4.62
N ARG A 296 1.09 -12.62 3.63
CA ARG A 296 2.05 -13.70 3.43
C ARG A 296 3.21 -13.61 4.42
N ILE A 297 3.73 -14.76 4.82
CA ILE A 297 4.94 -14.86 5.66
C ILE A 297 5.90 -15.82 4.98
N ILE A 298 7.15 -15.42 4.85
CA ILE A 298 8.24 -16.28 4.38
C ILE A 298 8.84 -16.98 5.59
N GLY A 299 9.02 -18.28 5.48
CA GLY A 299 9.63 -19.11 6.51
C GLY A 299 10.80 -19.93 5.97
N VAL A 300 11.73 -20.24 6.86
CA VAL A 300 12.88 -21.09 6.59
C VAL A 300 12.48 -22.55 6.78
N THR A 301 12.90 -23.42 5.89
CA THR A 301 12.69 -24.87 5.90
C THR A 301 13.95 -25.58 5.42
N ILE A 302 13.84 -26.88 5.21
CA ILE A 302 14.88 -27.70 4.58
C ILE A 302 14.31 -28.39 3.34
N ASP A 303 15.15 -28.58 2.32
CA ASP A 303 14.80 -29.36 1.13
C ASP A 303 14.95 -30.89 1.36
N ALA A 304 14.67 -31.69 0.36
CA ALA A 304 14.77 -33.15 0.44
C ALA A 304 16.22 -33.65 0.67
N GLN A 305 17.22 -32.81 0.37
CA GLN A 305 18.64 -33.11 0.57
C GLN A 305 19.19 -32.57 1.90
N GLY A 306 18.35 -31.88 2.69
CA GLY A 306 18.73 -31.29 3.98
C GLY A 306 19.33 -29.90 3.88
N ASN A 307 19.34 -29.25 2.70
CA ASN A 307 19.79 -27.87 2.56
C ASN A 307 18.73 -26.87 3.02
N LYS A 308 19.17 -25.68 3.43
CA LYS A 308 18.24 -24.57 3.75
C LYS A 308 17.43 -24.20 2.51
N ALA A 309 16.14 -24.08 2.69
CA ALA A 309 15.20 -23.65 1.65
C ALA A 309 14.17 -22.67 2.26
N LEU A 310 13.49 -21.93 1.42
CA LEU A 310 12.47 -20.96 1.80
C LEU A 310 11.10 -21.36 1.24
N ARG A 311 10.04 -20.97 1.95
CA ARG A 311 8.66 -21.19 1.49
C ARG A 311 7.70 -20.20 2.13
N LEU A 312 6.48 -20.13 1.61
CA LEU A 312 5.38 -19.48 2.32
C LEU A 312 5.01 -20.29 3.58
N ALA A 313 4.94 -19.62 4.72
CA ALA A 313 4.67 -20.23 6.02
C ALA A 313 3.26 -19.89 6.54
N LEU A 314 2.74 -20.72 7.45
CA LEU A 314 1.46 -20.51 8.15
C LEU A 314 0.26 -20.28 7.21
N GLN A 315 0.25 -20.90 6.03
CA GLN A 315 -0.78 -20.68 4.99
C GLN A 315 -2.19 -21.11 5.43
N THR A 316 -2.31 -21.96 6.47
CA THR A 316 -3.62 -22.44 6.96
C THR A 316 -4.56 -21.36 7.45
N ARG A 317 -4.08 -20.14 7.75
CA ARG A 317 -4.89 -18.99 8.16
C ARG A 317 -5.41 -18.16 6.99
N GLU A 318 -4.92 -18.43 5.78
CA GLU A 318 -5.16 -17.62 4.60
C GLU A 318 -6.46 -17.99 3.88
N GLN A 319 -6.98 -17.06 3.07
CA GLN A 319 -8.29 -17.16 2.43
C GLN A 319 -8.44 -18.36 1.49
N HIS A 320 -7.39 -18.79 0.82
CA HIS A 320 -7.45 -19.94 -0.10
C HIS A 320 -7.65 -21.28 0.61
N ILE A 321 -7.41 -21.34 1.93
CA ILE A 321 -7.65 -22.53 2.78
C ILE A 321 -8.85 -22.30 3.70
N LYS A 322 -8.89 -21.22 4.45
CA LYS A 322 -9.90 -20.96 5.48
C LYS A 322 -11.19 -20.32 4.94
N ARG A 323 -11.16 -19.75 3.71
CA ARG A 323 -12.32 -19.12 3.07
C ARG A 323 -12.96 -18.05 3.99
N GLU A 324 -14.25 -18.19 4.35
CA GLU A 324 -14.96 -17.27 5.27
C GLU A 324 -14.40 -17.21 6.69
N LYS A 325 -13.54 -18.15 7.07
CA LYS A 325 -12.88 -18.19 8.39
C LYS A 325 -11.44 -17.68 8.35
N ALA A 326 -11.01 -17.12 7.22
CA ALA A 326 -9.68 -16.57 7.07
C ALA A 326 -9.47 -15.32 7.93
N SER A 327 -8.23 -15.02 8.26
CA SER A 327 -7.87 -13.80 9.00
C SER A 327 -8.18 -12.53 8.20
N SER A 328 -8.10 -12.61 6.87
CA SER A 328 -8.32 -11.50 5.94
C SER A 328 -8.66 -12.04 4.54
N ASN A 329 -9.16 -11.17 3.67
CA ASN A 329 -9.36 -11.47 2.24
C ASN A 329 -8.09 -11.29 1.40
N ILE A 330 -6.98 -10.86 1.97
CA ILE A 330 -5.73 -10.61 1.25
C ILE A 330 -5.28 -11.89 0.54
N CYS A 331 -5.08 -11.78 -0.78
CA CYS A 331 -4.65 -12.89 -1.64
C CYS A 331 -3.15 -12.83 -1.90
N THR A 332 -2.62 -11.64 -2.13
CA THR A 332 -1.26 -11.41 -2.62
C THR A 332 -0.52 -10.39 -1.76
N ALA A 333 0.82 -10.39 -1.89
CA ALA A 333 1.68 -9.37 -1.30
C ALA A 333 2.01 -8.28 -2.33
N LYS A 334 2.45 -7.11 -1.88
CA LYS A 334 3.09 -6.07 -2.71
C LYS A 334 4.58 -6.44 -2.93
N ALA A 335 4.80 -7.61 -3.52
CA ALA A 335 6.11 -8.26 -3.54
C ALA A 335 7.20 -7.41 -4.21
N LEU A 336 6.90 -6.75 -5.33
CA LEU A 336 7.87 -5.91 -6.04
C LEU A 336 8.32 -4.73 -5.19
N ASN A 337 7.38 -4.00 -4.59
CA ASN A 337 7.71 -2.84 -3.74
C ASN A 337 8.42 -3.26 -2.45
N ALA A 338 7.98 -4.36 -1.82
CA ALA A 338 8.66 -4.93 -0.65
C ALA A 338 10.10 -5.36 -0.99
N THR A 339 10.30 -5.98 -2.15
CA THR A 339 11.63 -6.33 -2.66
C THR A 339 12.50 -5.10 -2.86
N MET A 340 11.99 -4.03 -3.49
CA MET A 340 12.71 -2.76 -3.66
C MET A 340 13.11 -2.16 -2.31
N ALA A 341 12.18 -2.09 -1.35
CA ALA A 341 12.45 -1.57 -0.01
C ALA A 341 13.49 -2.42 0.75
N GLY A 342 13.43 -3.74 0.64
CA GLY A 342 14.44 -4.65 1.20
C GLY A 342 15.84 -4.43 0.60
N PHE A 343 15.93 -4.20 -0.73
CA PHE A 343 17.18 -3.85 -1.39
C PHE A 343 17.68 -2.45 -1.03
N TYR A 344 16.78 -1.49 -0.80
CA TYR A 344 17.14 -0.17 -0.28
C TYR A 344 17.81 -0.30 1.10
N GLY A 345 17.25 -1.09 2.00
CA GLY A 345 17.85 -1.40 3.29
C GLY A 345 19.22 -2.09 3.16
N ALA A 346 19.35 -3.04 2.22
CA ALA A 346 20.63 -3.72 1.96
C ALA A 346 21.66 -2.80 1.29
N TRP A 347 21.24 -1.82 0.47
CA TRP A 347 22.10 -0.83 -0.18
C TRP A 347 22.69 0.17 0.80
N HIS A 348 21.86 0.72 1.68
CA HIS A 348 22.27 1.75 2.63
C HIS A 348 22.87 1.17 3.91
N GLY A 349 22.38 0.01 4.36
CA GLY A 349 22.74 -0.56 5.65
C GLY A 349 22.35 0.36 6.81
N ARG A 350 22.68 -0.05 8.03
CA ARG A 350 22.40 0.73 9.25
C ARG A 350 22.98 2.15 9.18
N GLU A 351 24.27 2.27 8.85
CA GLU A 351 24.95 3.57 8.83
C GLU A 351 24.39 4.52 7.77
N GLY A 352 24.07 3.98 6.58
CA GLY A 352 23.46 4.77 5.50
C GLY A 352 22.07 5.29 5.89
N LEU A 353 21.24 4.44 6.46
CA LEU A 353 19.91 4.84 6.95
C LEU A 353 20.02 5.88 8.07
N GLN A 354 20.98 5.74 8.99
CA GLN A 354 21.22 6.73 10.03
C GLN A 354 21.65 8.09 9.47
N ARG A 355 22.50 8.11 8.44
CA ARG A 355 22.86 9.38 7.76
C ARG A 355 21.64 10.03 7.13
N ILE A 356 20.81 9.27 6.41
CA ILE A 356 19.59 9.75 5.78
C ILE A 356 18.62 10.32 6.85
N ALA A 357 18.36 9.57 7.91
CA ALA A 357 17.46 9.99 8.96
C ALA A 357 17.95 11.26 9.70
N ARG A 358 19.25 11.39 9.95
CA ARG A 358 19.84 12.61 10.53
C ARG A 358 19.73 13.79 9.58
N HIS A 359 20.01 13.62 8.29
CA HIS A 359 19.85 14.64 7.27
C HIS A 359 18.43 15.20 7.24
N ILE A 360 17.43 14.32 7.19
CA ILE A 360 16.01 14.67 7.23
C ILE A 360 15.68 15.46 8.52
N HIS A 361 16.10 14.94 9.66
CA HIS A 361 15.81 15.55 10.95
C HIS A 361 16.49 16.91 11.11
N SER A 362 17.79 17.01 10.77
CA SER A 362 18.53 18.27 10.88
C SER A 362 17.95 19.36 9.99
N ALA A 363 17.47 19.03 8.79
CA ALA A 363 16.78 19.97 7.91
C ALA A 363 15.50 20.53 8.57
N ALA A 364 14.70 19.65 9.19
CA ALA A 364 13.51 20.07 9.92
C ALA A 364 13.84 20.99 11.11
N VAL A 365 14.92 20.68 11.85
CA VAL A 365 15.37 21.51 12.99
C VAL A 365 15.76 22.91 12.53
N ILE A 366 16.58 23.01 11.50
CA ILE A 366 17.02 24.31 10.94
C ILE A 366 15.82 25.11 10.43
N LEU A 367 14.92 24.48 9.69
CA LEU A 367 13.70 25.13 9.21
C LEU A 367 12.82 25.63 10.36
N ALA A 368 12.67 24.83 11.43
CA ALA A 368 11.89 25.20 12.61
C ALA A 368 12.48 26.44 13.31
N GLU A 369 13.78 26.47 13.51
CA GLU A 369 14.47 27.58 14.15
C GLU A 369 14.43 28.87 13.29
N GLU A 370 14.75 28.75 12.00
CA GLU A 370 14.86 29.91 11.12
C GLU A 370 13.49 30.54 10.82
N ILE A 371 12.48 29.73 10.50
CA ILE A 371 11.13 30.22 10.23
C ILE A 371 10.54 30.93 11.47
N SER A 372 10.84 30.42 12.66
CA SER A 372 10.38 31.05 13.91
C SER A 372 10.87 32.49 14.10
N LYS A 373 12.05 32.88 13.55
CA LYS A 373 12.58 34.25 13.61
C LYS A 373 11.68 35.27 12.89
N TYR A 374 10.85 34.81 11.96
CA TYR A 374 9.94 35.67 11.21
C TYR A 374 8.58 35.84 11.88
N GLY A 375 8.39 35.26 13.09
CA GLY A 375 7.20 35.44 13.91
C GLY A 375 6.22 34.28 13.87
N TYR A 376 6.56 33.19 13.14
CA TYR A 376 5.81 31.95 13.15
C TYR A 376 6.06 31.19 14.46
N GLN A 377 4.99 30.75 15.12
CA GLN A 377 5.12 29.98 16.35
C GLN A 377 5.11 28.50 16.08
N LEU A 378 6.22 27.81 16.36
CA LEU A 378 6.32 26.36 16.26
C LEU A 378 5.32 25.70 17.24
N LYS A 379 4.54 24.74 16.76
CA LYS A 379 3.52 24.04 17.56
C LYS A 379 4.09 22.96 18.46
N GLU A 380 5.02 22.18 17.94
CA GLU A 380 5.58 21.02 18.63
C GLU A 380 7.10 21.19 18.76
N GLY A 381 7.62 21.09 19.96
CA GLY A 381 9.06 21.25 20.21
C GLY A 381 9.88 19.99 19.97
N LYS A 382 9.22 18.82 19.88
CA LYS A 382 9.84 17.51 19.64
C LYS A 382 9.21 16.90 18.40
N PHE A 383 9.98 16.74 17.35
CA PHE A 383 9.53 16.24 16.04
C PHE A 383 10.67 15.47 15.37
N PHE A 384 10.34 14.70 14.34
CA PHE A 384 11.35 14.05 13.49
C PHE A 384 11.59 14.87 12.21
N ASP A 385 10.61 14.92 11.32
CA ASP A 385 10.71 15.54 9.99
C ASP A 385 9.60 16.55 9.71
N THR A 386 8.51 16.48 10.45
CA THR A 386 7.29 17.25 10.21
C THR A 386 7.15 18.36 11.24
N ILE A 387 7.08 19.60 10.76
CA ILE A 387 6.94 20.80 11.60
C ILE A 387 5.69 21.57 11.20
N ARG A 388 5.05 22.20 12.19
CA ARG A 388 3.85 23.03 12.01
C ARG A 388 3.96 24.34 12.75
N PHE A 389 3.51 25.40 12.12
CA PHE A 389 3.56 26.74 12.65
C PHE A 389 2.17 27.35 12.75
N VAL A 390 1.90 28.03 13.86
CA VAL A 390 0.79 28.98 13.95
C VAL A 390 1.22 30.26 13.25
N LEU A 391 0.33 30.81 12.42
CA LEU A 391 0.61 31.99 11.62
C LEU A 391 0.71 33.26 12.50
N PRO A 392 1.66 34.16 12.23
CA PRO A 392 1.72 35.43 12.89
C PRO A 392 0.55 36.35 12.48
N GLN A 393 0.27 37.36 13.28
CA GLN A 393 -0.79 38.32 12.99
C GLN A 393 -0.56 39.02 11.64
N GLY A 394 -1.58 39.04 10.80
CA GLY A 394 -1.54 39.64 9.47
C GLY A 394 -1.03 38.74 8.35
N VAL A 395 -0.55 37.53 8.66
CA VAL A 395 -0.18 36.52 7.68
C VAL A 395 -1.29 35.47 7.54
N THR A 396 -1.66 35.15 6.32
CA THR A 396 -2.66 34.13 6.02
C THR A 396 -2.02 32.92 5.32
N GLN A 397 -2.71 31.79 5.35
CA GLN A 397 -2.28 30.61 4.57
C GLN A 397 -2.19 30.92 3.07
N GLU A 398 -3.10 31.76 2.55
CA GLU A 398 -3.12 32.10 1.14
C GLU A 398 -1.89 32.91 0.72
N MET A 399 -1.45 33.88 1.54
CA MET A 399 -0.20 34.63 1.26
C MET A 399 1.00 33.68 1.14
N ILE A 400 1.11 32.69 2.05
CA ILE A 400 2.20 31.71 1.98
C ILE A 400 2.04 30.81 0.75
N ARG A 401 0.80 30.40 0.42
CA ARG A 401 0.52 29.56 -0.73
C ARG A 401 0.87 30.24 -2.04
N GLU A 402 0.52 31.51 -2.21
CA GLU A 402 0.84 32.29 -3.41
C GLU A 402 2.36 32.31 -3.65
N VAL A 403 3.13 32.68 -2.63
CA VAL A 403 4.61 32.71 -2.72
C VAL A 403 5.17 31.30 -2.95
N ALA A 404 4.69 30.28 -2.24
CA ALA A 404 5.16 28.92 -2.40
C ALA A 404 4.90 28.38 -3.83
N LEU A 405 3.75 28.70 -4.41
CA LEU A 405 3.41 28.29 -5.79
C LEU A 405 4.28 28.99 -6.83
N GLU A 406 4.67 30.25 -6.63
CA GLU A 406 5.65 30.95 -7.49
C GLU A 406 7.00 30.22 -7.49
N HIS A 407 7.37 29.64 -6.36
CA HIS A 407 8.58 28.79 -6.21
C HIS A 407 8.37 27.32 -6.60
N GLN A 408 7.16 26.94 -7.08
CA GLN A 408 6.81 25.55 -7.40
C GLN A 408 6.98 24.60 -6.21
N ILE A 409 6.54 25.04 -5.03
CA ILE A 409 6.58 24.30 -3.76
C ILE A 409 5.16 24.09 -3.23
N ASN A 410 4.88 22.86 -2.81
CA ASN A 410 3.66 22.49 -2.10
C ASN A 410 3.94 22.30 -0.61
N LEU A 411 3.18 23.01 0.23
CA LEU A 411 3.21 22.90 1.68
C LEU A 411 1.91 22.30 2.21
N PHE A 412 1.89 21.90 3.47
CA PHE A 412 0.67 21.46 4.15
C PHE A 412 -0.11 22.66 4.71
N TYR A 413 -1.38 22.81 4.32
CA TYR A 413 -2.30 23.83 4.80
C TYR A 413 -3.39 23.20 5.66
N CYS A 414 -3.39 23.49 6.97
CA CYS A 414 -4.39 22.96 7.89
C CYS A 414 -5.78 23.56 7.58
N ALA A 415 -6.81 22.73 7.56
CA ALA A 415 -8.19 23.17 7.40
C ALA A 415 -8.66 24.16 8.49
N CYS A 416 -7.90 24.28 9.60
CA CYS A 416 -8.15 25.27 10.65
C CYS A 416 -7.91 26.73 10.19
N GLY A 417 -7.27 26.96 9.05
CA GLY A 417 -6.96 28.29 8.50
C GLY A 417 -5.83 29.07 9.21
N THR A 418 -5.34 28.57 10.35
CA THR A 418 -4.37 29.28 11.21
C THR A 418 -3.01 28.60 11.31
N THR A 419 -2.82 27.47 10.63
CA THR A 419 -1.60 26.66 10.74
C THR A 419 -1.12 26.23 9.37
N VAL A 420 0.17 26.38 9.10
CA VAL A 420 0.87 25.82 7.96
C VAL A 420 1.90 24.78 8.45
N GLY A 421 2.19 23.80 7.65
CA GLY A 421 3.19 22.77 7.98
C GLY A 421 4.03 22.38 6.77
N LEU A 422 5.13 21.73 7.06
CA LEU A 422 5.96 21.08 6.06
C LEU A 422 6.63 19.83 6.65
N SER A 423 7.00 18.93 5.76
CA SER A 423 7.75 17.71 6.10
C SER A 423 8.99 17.63 5.22
N THR A 424 10.14 17.37 5.83
CA THR A 424 11.41 17.17 5.14
C THR A 424 11.56 15.72 4.70
N ASP A 425 12.38 15.50 3.67
CA ASP A 425 12.69 14.19 3.12
C ASP A 425 14.17 14.05 2.74
N GLU A 426 14.57 12.91 2.20
CA GLU A 426 15.97 12.63 1.92
C GLU A 426 16.54 13.45 0.75
N LYS A 427 15.71 14.10 -0.06
CA LYS A 427 16.14 14.93 -1.19
C LYS A 427 16.41 16.39 -0.83
N ILE A 428 15.99 16.81 0.37
CA ILE A 428 16.10 18.22 0.74
C ILE A 428 17.54 18.71 0.71
N SER A 429 17.78 19.83 0.07
CA SER A 429 19.10 20.45 -0.09
C SER A 429 19.19 21.78 0.68
N GLU A 430 20.42 22.25 0.93
CA GLU A 430 20.67 23.59 1.50
C GLU A 430 19.98 24.70 0.67
N ALA A 431 19.97 24.57 -0.64
CA ALA A 431 19.31 25.54 -1.51
C ALA A 431 17.80 25.57 -1.25
N GLU A 432 17.16 24.42 -1.10
CA GLU A 432 15.72 24.31 -0.81
C GLU A 432 15.38 24.77 0.60
N ILE A 433 16.23 24.47 1.59
CA ILE A 433 16.09 25.01 2.96
C ILE A 433 16.06 26.54 2.91
N ASN A 434 17.01 27.16 2.24
CA ASN A 434 17.07 28.62 2.10
C ASN A 434 15.89 29.19 1.31
N GLU A 435 15.41 28.48 0.29
CA GLU A 435 14.24 28.89 -0.48
C GLU A 435 12.95 28.82 0.36
N ILE A 436 12.76 27.75 1.13
CA ILE A 436 11.61 27.61 2.04
C ILE A 436 11.64 28.74 3.10
N ILE A 437 12.78 29.00 3.72
CA ILE A 437 12.94 30.13 4.65
C ILE A 437 12.55 31.45 3.97
N GLY A 438 12.96 31.64 2.70
CA GLY A 438 12.61 32.78 1.86
C GLY A 438 11.11 32.97 1.71
N ILE A 439 10.37 31.90 1.39
CA ILE A 439 8.91 31.91 1.25
C ILE A 439 8.22 32.40 2.53
N PHE A 440 8.60 31.86 3.69
CA PHE A 440 8.00 32.27 4.96
C PHE A 440 8.37 33.71 5.36
N ALA A 441 9.60 34.13 5.10
CA ALA A 441 10.04 35.51 5.36
C ALA A 441 9.29 36.51 4.48
N GLU A 442 9.16 36.24 3.18
CA GLU A 442 8.45 37.08 2.22
C GLU A 442 6.97 37.22 2.55
N ALA A 443 6.29 36.11 2.85
CA ALA A 443 4.89 36.12 3.29
C ALA A 443 4.68 36.92 4.57
N ALA A 444 5.71 37.04 5.42
CA ALA A 444 5.72 37.90 6.61
C ALA A 444 6.18 39.35 6.32
N GLY A 445 6.43 39.75 5.07
CA GLY A 445 6.93 41.07 4.70
C GLY A 445 8.36 41.35 5.17
N LYS A 446 9.17 40.29 5.36
CA LYS A 446 10.55 40.38 5.85
C LYS A 446 11.53 39.82 4.79
N LYS A 447 12.81 40.12 5.00
CA LYS A 447 13.89 39.60 4.16
C LYS A 447 14.53 38.38 4.84
N ALA A 448 14.68 37.28 4.11
CA ALA A 448 15.36 36.10 4.59
C ALA A 448 16.88 36.31 4.73
N GLU A 449 17.45 35.68 5.74
CA GLU A 449 18.90 35.50 5.88
C GLU A 449 19.26 34.09 5.39
N LYS A 450 20.40 33.97 4.72
CA LYS A 450 20.89 32.68 4.27
C LYS A 450 21.52 31.90 5.43
N VAL A 451 21.24 30.61 5.47
CA VAL A 451 21.81 29.68 6.44
C VAL A 451 22.65 28.62 5.74
N THR A 452 23.63 28.07 6.46
CA THR A 452 24.38 26.89 6.04
C THR A 452 23.76 25.66 6.67
N PHE A 453 23.61 24.61 5.90
CA PHE A 453 23.06 23.36 6.37
C PHE A 453 24.08 22.55 7.16
N LEU A 454 23.68 22.03 8.32
CA LEU A 454 24.47 21.16 9.20
C LEU A 454 23.67 19.89 9.50
N ASP A 455 24.26 18.73 9.31
CA ASP A 455 23.63 17.41 9.45
C ASP A 455 23.60 16.85 10.91
N ASP A 456 23.95 17.66 11.90
CA ASP A 456 24.09 17.23 13.30
C ASP A 456 23.14 17.92 14.28
N CYS A 457 22.19 18.72 13.78
CA CYS A 457 21.19 19.37 14.58
C CYS A 457 20.13 18.38 15.06
N THR A 458 19.71 18.48 16.35
CA THR A 458 18.65 17.62 16.88
C THR A 458 17.86 18.30 18.01
N VAL A 459 16.56 17.99 18.07
CA VAL A 459 15.65 18.34 19.16
C VAL A 459 15.08 17.08 19.84
N LEU A 460 15.63 15.90 19.52
CA LEU A 460 15.20 14.62 20.07
C LEU A 460 15.67 14.48 21.52
N ASP A 461 14.80 13.98 22.38
CA ASP A 461 15.18 13.67 23.76
C ASP A 461 16.11 12.46 23.79
N PRO A 462 17.20 12.48 24.56
CA PRO A 462 18.11 11.35 24.70
C PRO A 462 17.39 10.04 25.11
N ASP A 463 16.41 10.12 26.00
CA ASP A 463 15.64 8.98 26.47
C ASP A 463 14.69 8.37 25.41
N MET A 464 14.53 9.04 24.29
CA MET A 464 13.73 8.59 23.15
C MET A 464 14.60 8.09 21.99
N LEU A 465 15.92 8.23 22.09
CA LEU A 465 16.83 7.77 21.04
C LEU A 465 16.97 6.25 21.07
N ARG A 466 17.17 5.69 19.90
CA ARG A 466 17.44 4.28 19.69
C ARG A 466 18.87 3.93 20.13
N GLU A 467 19.00 2.98 21.05
CA GLU A 467 20.28 2.53 21.58
C GLU A 467 20.71 1.12 21.06
N ASP A 468 19.73 0.30 20.65
CA ASP A 468 19.99 -1.07 20.22
C ASP A 468 20.76 -1.15 18.88
N GLU A 469 21.45 -2.26 18.69
CA GLU A 469 22.03 -2.61 17.40
C GLU A 469 20.94 -3.26 16.51
N PHE A 470 20.75 -2.74 15.29
CA PHE A 470 19.79 -3.27 14.35
C PHE A 470 20.43 -3.49 12.97
N MET A 471 19.83 -4.37 12.16
CA MET A 471 20.27 -4.71 10.82
C MET A 471 21.76 -5.16 10.77
N ALA A 472 22.18 -5.93 11.79
CA ALA A 472 23.54 -6.48 11.88
C ALA A 472 23.79 -7.66 10.93
N GLN A 473 22.76 -8.20 10.30
CA GLN A 473 22.88 -9.34 9.38
C GLN A 473 23.76 -8.98 8.17
N PRO A 474 24.56 -9.94 7.65
CA PRO A 474 25.50 -9.69 6.55
C PRO A 474 24.87 -9.04 5.32
N VAL A 475 23.62 -9.37 4.97
CA VAL A 475 22.92 -8.83 3.81
C VAL A 475 22.80 -7.29 3.84
N PHE A 476 22.72 -6.69 5.02
CA PHE A 476 22.64 -5.24 5.21
C PHE A 476 24.03 -4.57 5.35
N ASN A 477 25.13 -5.35 5.28
CA ASN A 477 26.47 -4.85 5.58
C ASN A 477 27.53 -5.15 4.51
N ILE A 478 27.17 -5.82 3.41
CA ILE A 478 28.15 -6.24 2.39
C ILE A 478 27.86 -5.76 0.96
N TYR A 479 26.65 -5.26 0.67
CA TYR A 479 26.24 -4.91 -0.70
C TYR A 479 26.19 -3.40 -0.95
N HIS A 480 27.20 -2.65 -0.50
CA HIS A 480 27.24 -1.17 -0.57
C HIS A 480 27.91 -0.62 -1.85
N SER A 481 28.34 -1.48 -2.77
CA SER A 481 28.81 -1.03 -4.08
C SER A 481 27.83 -1.46 -5.17
N GLU A 482 27.71 -0.64 -6.23
CA GLU A 482 26.80 -0.91 -7.34
C GLU A 482 27.03 -2.30 -7.95
N THR A 483 28.30 -2.68 -8.16
CA THR A 483 28.66 -3.99 -8.70
C THR A 483 28.27 -5.14 -7.76
N ALA A 484 28.49 -5.00 -6.45
CA ALA A 484 28.15 -6.03 -5.47
C ALA A 484 26.63 -6.20 -5.39
N MET A 485 25.86 -5.10 -5.33
CA MET A 485 24.42 -5.11 -5.30
C MET A 485 23.82 -5.72 -6.58
N MET A 486 24.30 -5.31 -7.75
CA MET A 486 23.86 -5.88 -9.03
C MET A 486 24.10 -7.40 -9.09
N ARG A 487 25.29 -7.87 -8.65
CA ARG A 487 25.61 -9.30 -8.61
C ARG A 487 24.72 -10.05 -7.64
N TYR A 488 24.39 -9.48 -6.50
CA TYR A 488 23.48 -10.07 -5.54
C TYR A 488 22.08 -10.24 -6.14
N MET A 489 21.50 -9.18 -6.71
CA MET A 489 20.19 -9.24 -7.40
C MET A 489 20.19 -10.31 -8.50
N LYS A 490 21.24 -10.39 -9.34
CA LYS A 490 21.35 -11.39 -10.39
C LYS A 490 21.52 -12.81 -9.85
N ASN A 491 22.16 -13.00 -8.72
CA ASN A 491 22.25 -14.30 -8.07
C ASN A 491 20.89 -14.77 -7.54
N LEU A 492 20.06 -13.86 -7.03
CA LEU A 492 18.70 -14.20 -6.65
C LEU A 492 17.84 -14.54 -7.89
N GLU A 493 17.87 -13.70 -8.91
CA GLU A 493 17.14 -13.90 -10.16
C GLU A 493 17.42 -15.28 -10.82
N ARG A 494 18.67 -15.72 -10.79
CA ARG A 494 19.08 -17.02 -11.38
C ARG A 494 18.51 -18.25 -10.66
N ARG A 495 18.02 -18.11 -9.45
CA ARG A 495 17.38 -19.18 -8.67
C ARG A 495 15.88 -19.29 -8.92
N ASP A 496 15.35 -18.39 -9.76
CA ASP A 496 13.94 -18.29 -10.06
C ASP A 496 13.64 -18.65 -11.52
N ILE A 497 12.46 -19.16 -11.75
CA ILE A 497 11.86 -19.23 -13.08
C ILE A 497 10.87 -18.07 -13.22
N SER A 498 11.00 -17.31 -14.30
CA SER A 498 10.12 -16.18 -14.61
C SER A 498 9.61 -16.23 -16.04
N LEU A 499 8.67 -15.37 -16.39
CA LEU A 499 8.17 -15.24 -17.77
C LEU A 499 9.24 -14.73 -18.76
N ALA A 500 10.34 -14.15 -18.27
CA ALA A 500 11.46 -13.75 -19.11
C ALA A 500 12.28 -14.93 -19.64
N THR A 501 12.20 -16.10 -19.00
CA THR A 501 13.00 -17.28 -19.31
C THR A 501 12.17 -18.53 -19.59
N SER A 502 10.85 -18.50 -19.40
CA SER A 502 9.98 -19.65 -19.58
C SER A 502 8.54 -19.25 -19.90
N MET A 503 7.74 -20.23 -20.32
CA MET A 503 6.29 -20.12 -20.49
C MET A 503 5.54 -20.70 -19.30
N ILE A 504 6.10 -20.59 -18.08
CA ILE A 504 5.46 -21.11 -16.87
C ILE A 504 4.09 -20.48 -16.66
N SER A 505 3.10 -21.30 -16.32
CA SER A 505 1.77 -20.84 -15.94
C SER A 505 1.83 -20.24 -14.54
N LEU A 506 1.72 -18.93 -14.45
CA LEU A 506 1.66 -18.20 -13.18
C LEU A 506 0.22 -17.92 -12.79
N GLY A 507 -0.04 -17.83 -11.49
CA GLY A 507 -1.34 -17.43 -10.94
C GLY A 507 -1.79 -16.05 -11.45
N SER A 508 -3.07 -15.75 -11.29
CA SER A 508 -3.67 -14.47 -11.66
C SER A 508 -3.03 -13.29 -10.92
N CYS A 509 -3.37 -12.07 -11.31
CA CYS A 509 -2.87 -10.79 -10.78
C CYS A 509 -1.39 -10.51 -11.02
N THR A 510 -0.67 -11.35 -11.74
CA THR A 510 0.70 -11.08 -12.14
C THR A 510 0.72 -10.03 -13.23
N MET A 511 1.64 -9.09 -13.15
CA MET A 511 2.00 -8.25 -14.30
C MET A 511 2.71 -9.13 -15.32
N LYS A 512 1.96 -9.67 -16.28
CA LYS A 512 2.52 -10.54 -17.33
C LYS A 512 3.58 -9.77 -18.14
N LEU A 513 4.02 -10.30 -19.25
CA LEU A 513 4.88 -9.58 -20.20
C LEU A 513 4.06 -8.47 -20.88
N ASN A 514 3.90 -7.33 -20.19
CA ASN A 514 3.33 -6.13 -20.77
C ASN A 514 4.26 -5.59 -21.86
N ALA A 515 3.74 -4.80 -22.78
CA ALA A 515 4.57 -4.14 -23.76
C ALA A 515 5.62 -3.24 -23.06
N ALA A 516 6.86 -3.28 -23.52
CA ALA A 516 7.93 -2.48 -22.91
C ALA A 516 7.58 -0.99 -22.89
N VAL A 517 6.93 -0.50 -23.95
CA VAL A 517 6.49 0.89 -24.09
C VAL A 517 5.44 1.30 -23.04
N GLU A 518 4.61 0.37 -22.57
CA GLU A 518 3.62 0.59 -21.50
C GLU A 518 4.27 0.70 -20.12
N MET A 519 5.43 0.06 -19.93
CA MET A 519 6.17 0.08 -18.68
C MET A 519 7.05 1.33 -18.51
N MET A 520 7.53 1.94 -19.60
CA MET A 520 8.44 3.08 -19.57
C MET A 520 7.92 4.29 -18.76
N PRO A 521 6.64 4.68 -18.83
CA PRO A 521 6.13 5.84 -18.12
C PRO A 521 6.18 5.71 -16.57
N ILE A 522 6.25 4.51 -16.04
CA ILE A 522 6.23 4.25 -14.59
C ILE A 522 7.38 4.96 -13.87
N THR A 523 8.53 5.08 -14.53
CA THR A 523 9.74 5.71 -13.98
C THR A 523 9.88 7.19 -14.36
N TRP A 524 8.96 7.76 -15.13
CA TRP A 524 9.02 9.18 -15.46
C TRP A 524 8.66 10.04 -14.24
N PRO A 525 9.40 11.13 -13.99
CA PRO A 525 9.14 11.99 -12.84
C PRO A 525 7.70 12.53 -12.76
N GLU A 526 7.11 12.84 -13.91
CA GLU A 526 5.75 13.38 -14.01
C GLU A 526 4.66 12.42 -13.50
N PHE A 527 4.97 11.12 -13.46
CA PHE A 527 4.12 10.11 -12.84
C PHE A 527 4.69 9.64 -11.49
N GLY A 528 5.95 9.23 -11.44
CA GLY A 528 6.57 8.68 -10.23
C GLY A 528 6.72 9.69 -9.09
N GLY A 529 7.00 10.95 -9.39
CA GLY A 529 7.28 11.99 -8.38
C GLY A 529 6.05 12.73 -7.84
N MET A 530 4.84 12.41 -8.31
CA MET A 530 3.64 13.14 -7.90
C MET A 530 3.17 12.73 -6.50
N HIS A 531 3.01 13.71 -5.61
CA HIS A 531 2.43 13.49 -4.28
C HIS A 531 0.90 13.31 -4.37
N PRO A 532 0.27 12.39 -3.59
CA PRO A 532 -1.16 12.10 -3.71
C PRO A 532 -2.09 13.25 -3.31
N PHE A 533 -1.61 14.19 -2.48
CA PHE A 533 -2.42 15.30 -1.96
C PHE A 533 -2.11 16.65 -2.63
N VAL A 534 -1.49 16.65 -3.81
CA VAL A 534 -1.35 17.89 -4.60
C VAL A 534 -2.70 18.41 -5.07
N PRO A 535 -2.86 19.72 -5.31
CA PRO A 535 -4.06 20.27 -5.93
C PRO A 535 -4.38 19.61 -7.29
N PHE A 536 -5.66 19.46 -7.59
CA PHE A 536 -6.12 18.77 -8.81
C PHE A 536 -5.58 19.39 -10.10
N ASP A 537 -5.38 20.72 -10.14
CA ASP A 537 -4.81 21.42 -11.29
C ASP A 537 -3.32 21.10 -11.55
N GLN A 538 -2.66 20.48 -10.58
CA GLN A 538 -1.29 19.95 -10.75
C GLN A 538 -1.27 18.52 -11.27
N ALA A 539 -2.38 17.78 -11.20
CA ALA A 539 -2.49 16.37 -11.57
C ALA A 539 -3.39 16.12 -12.79
N GLU A 540 -3.51 17.06 -13.71
CA GLU A 540 -4.40 16.96 -14.88
C GLU A 540 -4.11 15.74 -15.77
N GLY A 541 -2.83 15.36 -15.93
CA GLY A 541 -2.44 14.19 -16.68
C GLY A 541 -2.96 12.89 -16.04
N TYR A 542 -2.83 12.75 -14.72
CA TYR A 542 -3.42 11.64 -13.98
C TYR A 542 -4.94 11.62 -14.10
N GLN A 543 -5.60 12.77 -13.95
CA GLN A 543 -7.06 12.88 -14.07
C GLN A 543 -7.55 12.46 -15.46
N GLN A 544 -6.81 12.84 -16.51
CA GLN A 544 -7.13 12.41 -17.87
C GLN A 544 -6.98 10.89 -18.02
N MET A 545 -5.85 10.33 -17.61
CA MET A 545 -5.56 8.91 -17.72
C MET A 545 -6.61 8.06 -16.97
N ILE A 546 -6.98 8.48 -15.76
CA ILE A 546 -8.01 7.82 -14.95
C ILE A 546 -9.35 7.84 -15.68
N ARG A 547 -9.84 9.01 -16.11
CA ARG A 547 -11.12 9.15 -16.81
C ARG A 547 -11.18 8.33 -18.12
N GLU A 548 -10.13 8.37 -18.92
CA GLU A 548 -10.09 7.60 -20.18
C GLU A 548 -10.13 6.09 -19.91
N THR A 549 -9.44 5.64 -18.88
CA THR A 549 -9.44 4.21 -18.48
C THR A 549 -10.80 3.78 -17.95
N GLU A 550 -11.43 4.59 -17.08
CA GLU A 550 -12.78 4.35 -16.57
C GLU A 550 -13.80 4.24 -17.72
N GLN A 551 -13.77 5.17 -18.67
CA GLN A 551 -14.65 5.15 -19.84
C GLN A 551 -14.46 3.91 -20.72
N MET A 552 -13.22 3.46 -20.93
CA MET A 552 -12.97 2.22 -21.66
C MET A 552 -13.50 1.00 -20.91
N LEU A 553 -13.34 0.95 -19.58
CA LEU A 553 -13.85 -0.14 -18.76
C LEU A 553 -15.39 -0.14 -18.70
N GLU A 554 -16.05 1.00 -18.66
CA GLU A 554 -17.51 1.13 -18.78
C GLU A 554 -18.02 0.52 -20.09
N LYS A 555 -17.36 0.82 -21.22
CA LYS A 555 -17.70 0.22 -22.52
C LYS A 555 -17.49 -1.29 -22.56
N VAL A 556 -16.40 -1.78 -21.96
CA VAL A 556 -16.07 -3.22 -21.93
C VAL A 556 -17.06 -3.99 -21.05
N THR A 557 -17.49 -3.43 -19.93
CA THR A 557 -18.34 -4.11 -18.93
C THR A 557 -19.84 -3.82 -19.10
N GLY A 558 -20.20 -2.75 -19.84
CA GLY A 558 -21.58 -2.30 -19.98
C GLY A 558 -22.17 -1.63 -18.73
N PHE A 559 -21.34 -1.30 -17.73
CA PHE A 559 -21.78 -0.58 -16.56
C PHE A 559 -21.81 0.94 -16.79
N ALA A 560 -22.64 1.63 -16.00
CA ALA A 560 -22.82 3.08 -16.08
C ALA A 560 -21.71 3.89 -15.39
N GLY A 561 -20.84 3.25 -14.63
CA GLY A 561 -19.71 3.89 -13.92
C GLY A 561 -18.65 2.87 -13.53
N CYS A 562 -17.41 3.34 -13.45
CA CYS A 562 -16.26 2.58 -13.03
C CYS A 562 -15.42 3.39 -12.03
N SER A 563 -14.71 2.73 -11.14
CA SER A 563 -13.73 3.34 -10.24
C SER A 563 -12.45 2.54 -10.22
N LEU A 564 -11.31 3.23 -10.36
CA LEU A 564 -9.96 2.65 -10.28
C LEU A 564 -9.37 2.71 -8.86
N MET A 565 -10.15 3.16 -7.86
CA MET A 565 -9.64 3.34 -6.48
C MET A 565 -9.23 2.05 -5.78
N PRO A 566 -9.88 0.89 -5.96
CA PRO A 566 -9.44 -0.35 -5.33
C PRO A 566 -8.03 -0.75 -5.77
N ASN A 567 -7.16 -1.00 -4.79
CA ASN A 567 -5.73 -1.24 -5.01
C ASN A 567 -5.36 -2.74 -5.17
N SER A 568 -6.36 -3.62 -5.23
CA SER A 568 -6.18 -5.06 -5.49
C SER A 568 -7.52 -5.69 -5.89
N GLY A 569 -7.49 -6.91 -6.46
CA GLY A 569 -8.71 -7.67 -6.75
C GLY A 569 -9.56 -7.91 -5.50
N ALA A 570 -8.94 -8.31 -4.39
CA ALA A 570 -9.64 -8.49 -3.11
C ALA A 570 -10.24 -7.18 -2.57
N ALA A 571 -9.57 -6.04 -2.76
CA ALA A 571 -10.12 -4.73 -2.41
C ALA A 571 -11.30 -4.35 -3.33
N GLY A 572 -11.24 -4.70 -4.62
CA GLY A 572 -12.35 -4.52 -5.58
C GLY A 572 -13.60 -5.30 -5.17
N GLU A 573 -13.44 -6.58 -4.82
CA GLU A 573 -14.54 -7.41 -4.30
C GLU A 573 -15.16 -6.78 -3.04
N TYR A 574 -14.33 -6.40 -2.08
CA TYR A 574 -14.79 -5.78 -0.84
C TYR A 574 -15.51 -4.45 -1.09
N THR A 575 -14.97 -3.61 -1.98
CA THR A 575 -15.59 -2.34 -2.36
C THR A 575 -16.97 -2.56 -2.97
N ALA A 576 -17.10 -3.51 -3.90
CA ALA A 576 -18.39 -3.86 -4.50
C ALA A 576 -19.42 -4.33 -3.45
N LEU A 577 -18.99 -5.16 -2.50
CA LEU A 577 -19.84 -5.60 -1.39
C LEU A 577 -20.27 -4.43 -0.49
N MET A 578 -19.38 -3.46 -0.23
CA MET A 578 -19.71 -2.28 0.57
C MET A 578 -20.69 -1.35 -0.16
N VAL A 579 -20.56 -1.21 -1.49
CA VAL A 579 -21.52 -0.47 -2.33
C VAL A 579 -22.89 -1.13 -2.27
N LEU A 580 -22.98 -2.46 -2.46
CA LEU A 580 -24.22 -3.22 -2.34
C LEU A 580 -24.82 -3.13 -0.93
N ARG A 581 -23.99 -3.18 0.11
CA ARG A 581 -24.42 -3.00 1.49
C ARG A 581 -25.07 -1.64 1.70
N GLN A 582 -24.45 -0.58 1.19
CA GLN A 582 -25.00 0.77 1.28
C GLN A 582 -26.27 0.93 0.46
N TYR A 583 -26.36 0.29 -0.70
CA TYR A 583 -27.59 0.22 -1.49
C TYR A 583 -28.76 -0.37 -0.70
N HIS A 584 -28.57 -1.53 -0.05
CA HIS A 584 -29.62 -2.13 0.80
C HIS A 584 -29.98 -1.25 2.00
N ILE A 585 -28.98 -0.66 2.69
CA ILE A 585 -29.22 0.22 3.83
C ILE A 585 -30.05 1.44 3.42
N SER A 586 -29.71 2.08 2.29
CA SER A 586 -30.43 3.26 1.78
C SER A 586 -31.89 2.99 1.42
N ARG A 587 -32.25 1.72 1.19
CA ARG A 587 -33.63 1.26 0.91
C ARG A 587 -34.37 0.74 2.14
N GLY A 588 -33.76 0.83 3.33
CA GLY A 588 -34.32 0.25 4.55
C GLY A 588 -34.17 -1.27 4.65
N GLU A 589 -33.36 -1.88 3.79
CA GLU A 589 -33.16 -3.33 3.70
C GLU A 589 -31.84 -3.80 4.34
N GLY A 590 -31.29 -3.05 5.28
CA GLY A 590 -30.02 -3.36 5.96
C GLY A 590 -29.98 -4.69 6.73
N HIS A 591 -31.12 -5.35 6.86
CA HIS A 591 -31.24 -6.71 7.43
C HIS A 591 -30.78 -7.81 6.47
N ARG A 592 -30.69 -7.55 5.16
CA ARG A 592 -30.24 -8.52 4.15
C ARG A 592 -28.76 -8.80 4.36
N LYS A 593 -28.44 -10.06 4.67
CA LYS A 593 -27.04 -10.48 5.00
C LYS A 593 -26.63 -11.80 4.38
N VAL A 594 -27.50 -12.48 3.64
CA VAL A 594 -27.17 -13.78 3.02
C VAL A 594 -26.54 -13.57 1.66
N MET A 595 -25.32 -14.11 1.47
CA MET A 595 -24.59 -14.14 0.20
C MET A 595 -24.50 -15.58 -0.32
N LEU A 596 -24.97 -15.81 -1.54
CA LEU A 596 -24.81 -17.10 -2.22
C LEU A 596 -23.46 -17.13 -2.95
N ILE A 597 -22.68 -18.17 -2.72
CA ILE A 597 -21.35 -18.33 -3.33
C ILE A 597 -21.19 -19.78 -3.79
N PRO A 598 -20.86 -20.05 -5.07
CA PRO A 598 -20.60 -21.39 -5.56
C PRO A 598 -19.42 -22.06 -4.84
N ALA A 599 -19.48 -23.38 -4.67
CA ALA A 599 -18.39 -24.16 -4.07
C ALA A 599 -17.06 -24.00 -4.82
N SER A 600 -17.13 -23.81 -6.14
CA SER A 600 -15.98 -23.58 -7.03
C SER A 600 -15.38 -22.20 -6.94
N ALA A 601 -16.02 -21.24 -6.24
CA ALA A 601 -15.53 -19.85 -6.16
C ALA A 601 -14.18 -19.74 -5.48
N HIS A 602 -13.39 -18.77 -5.92
CA HIS A 602 -12.11 -18.43 -5.32
C HIS A 602 -12.25 -18.10 -3.82
N GLY A 603 -11.24 -18.41 -3.02
CA GLY A 603 -11.28 -18.22 -1.56
C GLY A 603 -11.45 -16.77 -1.10
N THR A 604 -11.10 -15.78 -1.94
CA THR A 604 -11.34 -14.37 -1.64
C THR A 604 -12.83 -14.01 -1.59
N ASN A 605 -13.69 -14.68 -2.37
CA ASN A 605 -15.13 -14.38 -2.41
C ASN A 605 -15.79 -14.57 -1.03
N PRO A 606 -15.71 -15.75 -0.38
CA PRO A 606 -16.24 -15.91 0.96
C PRO A 606 -15.50 -15.08 2.02
N ALA A 607 -14.19 -14.87 1.89
CA ALA A 607 -13.43 -14.07 2.83
C ALA A 607 -13.86 -12.59 2.79
N SER A 608 -13.98 -11.99 1.60
CA SER A 608 -14.46 -10.61 1.40
C SER A 608 -15.90 -10.44 1.91
N SER A 609 -16.75 -11.45 1.65
CA SER A 609 -18.15 -11.44 2.13
C SER A 609 -18.24 -11.49 3.65
N ALA A 610 -17.43 -12.33 4.32
CA ALA A 610 -17.36 -12.38 5.78
C ALA A 610 -16.88 -11.06 6.38
N MET A 611 -15.87 -10.41 5.77
CA MET A 611 -15.39 -9.09 6.18
C MET A 611 -16.44 -7.98 6.02
N ALA A 612 -17.33 -8.11 5.02
CA ALA A 612 -18.47 -7.22 4.84
C ALA A 612 -19.64 -7.51 5.80
N GLY A 613 -19.47 -8.45 6.74
CA GLY A 613 -20.47 -8.82 7.74
C GLY A 613 -21.60 -9.69 7.18
N LEU A 614 -21.35 -10.43 6.09
CA LEU A 614 -22.36 -11.26 5.42
C LEU A 614 -22.26 -12.73 5.88
N GLN A 615 -23.39 -13.41 5.82
CA GLN A 615 -23.50 -14.85 6.03
C GLN A 615 -23.41 -15.57 4.69
N ILE A 616 -22.45 -16.48 4.56
CA ILE A 616 -22.21 -17.21 3.32
C ILE A 616 -23.04 -18.49 3.30
N ILE A 617 -23.79 -18.70 2.21
CA ILE A 617 -24.44 -19.96 1.88
C ILE A 617 -23.80 -20.48 0.60
N VAL A 618 -23.11 -21.62 0.72
CA VAL A 618 -22.43 -22.25 -0.41
C VAL A 618 -23.46 -22.96 -1.29
N THR A 619 -23.42 -22.69 -2.60
CA THR A 619 -24.24 -23.40 -3.59
C THR A 619 -23.41 -24.51 -4.25
N ALA A 620 -24.09 -25.60 -4.60
CA ALA A 620 -23.45 -26.77 -5.23
C ALA A 620 -22.98 -26.46 -6.65
N THR A 621 -22.07 -27.30 -7.13
CA THR A 621 -21.67 -27.38 -8.53
C THR A 621 -22.04 -28.77 -9.08
N ASP A 622 -22.37 -28.84 -10.36
CA ASP A 622 -22.64 -30.10 -11.06
C ASP A 622 -21.32 -30.87 -11.34
N PRO A 623 -21.41 -32.10 -11.83
CA PRO A 623 -20.21 -32.90 -12.17
C PRO A 623 -19.33 -32.30 -13.26
N GLU A 624 -19.86 -31.42 -14.09
CA GLU A 624 -19.16 -30.68 -15.14
C GLU A 624 -18.48 -29.43 -14.64
N GLY A 625 -18.71 -29.05 -13.35
CA GLY A 625 -18.14 -27.87 -12.70
C GLY A 625 -18.97 -26.60 -12.85
N ASN A 626 -20.15 -26.66 -13.46
CA ASN A 626 -21.08 -25.55 -13.54
C ASN A 626 -21.82 -25.34 -12.21
N ILE A 627 -22.45 -24.17 -12.05
CA ILE A 627 -23.32 -23.92 -10.90
C ILE A 627 -24.57 -24.82 -11.03
N ASP A 628 -24.87 -25.58 -9.98
CA ASP A 628 -26.14 -26.28 -9.87
C ASP A 628 -27.28 -25.24 -9.71
N VAL A 629 -28.00 -25.00 -10.82
CA VAL A 629 -29.03 -23.96 -10.91
C VAL A 629 -30.21 -24.28 -10.01
N GLU A 630 -30.55 -25.55 -9.83
CA GLU A 630 -31.66 -25.96 -8.98
C GLU A 630 -31.35 -25.77 -7.49
N ASP A 631 -30.14 -26.14 -7.05
CA ASP A 631 -29.67 -25.85 -5.69
C ASP A 631 -29.57 -24.35 -5.44
N PHE A 632 -29.04 -23.59 -6.41
CA PHE A 632 -28.96 -22.15 -6.34
C PHE A 632 -30.34 -21.51 -6.17
N ARG A 633 -31.32 -21.90 -7.01
CA ARG A 633 -32.70 -21.42 -6.96
C ARG A 633 -33.36 -21.75 -5.63
N ALA A 634 -33.20 -22.98 -5.16
CA ALA A 634 -33.79 -23.41 -3.88
C ALA A 634 -33.24 -22.60 -2.70
N LYS A 635 -31.94 -22.36 -2.67
CA LYS A 635 -31.28 -21.54 -1.62
C LYS A 635 -31.63 -20.07 -1.72
N ALA A 636 -31.79 -19.51 -2.92
CA ALA A 636 -32.24 -18.15 -3.14
C ALA A 636 -33.69 -17.95 -2.61
N GLU A 637 -34.61 -18.86 -2.95
CA GLU A 637 -35.98 -18.79 -2.50
C GLU A 637 -36.12 -18.98 -0.97
N ALA A 638 -35.35 -19.92 -0.41
CA ALA A 638 -35.37 -20.16 1.04
C ALA A 638 -34.86 -18.96 1.85
N ASN A 639 -34.07 -18.07 1.25
CA ASN A 639 -33.48 -16.91 1.91
C ASN A 639 -33.95 -15.57 1.32
N LYS A 640 -34.98 -15.53 0.49
CA LYS A 640 -35.39 -14.36 -0.29
C LYS A 640 -35.52 -13.06 0.52
N ASP A 641 -36.04 -13.16 1.74
CA ASP A 641 -36.25 -12.00 2.60
C ASP A 641 -34.93 -11.44 3.18
N ASN A 642 -33.92 -12.28 3.27
CA ASN A 642 -32.60 -11.95 3.85
C ASN A 642 -31.48 -11.99 2.81
N LEU A 643 -31.82 -12.26 1.56
CA LEU A 643 -30.85 -12.39 0.47
C LEU A 643 -30.23 -11.03 0.15
N PHE A 644 -28.93 -10.94 0.36
CA PHE A 644 -28.13 -9.77 0.01
C PHE A 644 -27.73 -9.79 -1.47
N GLY A 645 -27.31 -10.93 -1.97
CA GLY A 645 -26.87 -11.09 -3.33
C GLY A 645 -26.20 -12.44 -3.60
N ALA A 646 -25.59 -12.54 -4.76
CA ALA A 646 -24.78 -13.68 -5.15
C ALA A 646 -23.45 -13.20 -5.72
N MET A 647 -22.38 -13.96 -5.47
CA MET A 647 -21.06 -13.72 -6.03
C MET A 647 -20.68 -14.92 -6.88
N ILE A 648 -20.73 -14.75 -8.19
CA ILE A 648 -20.54 -15.80 -9.20
C ILE A 648 -19.23 -15.55 -9.92
N THR A 649 -18.46 -16.64 -10.15
CA THR A 649 -17.17 -16.57 -10.84
C THR A 649 -17.26 -17.33 -12.15
#